data_2a58dbb8a72f224f78f6a398e4692d7c
#
_entry.id   2a58dbb8a72f224f78f6a398e4692d7c
#
_cell.length_a   1.000
_cell.length_b   1.000
_cell.length_c   1.000
_cell.angle_alpha   90.00
_cell.angle_beta   90.00
_cell.angle_gamma   90.00
#
_symmetry.space_group_name_H-M   'P 1'
#
loop_
_entity.id
_entity.type
_entity.pdbx_description
1 polymer ?
#
loop_
_entity_poly.entity_id
_entity_poly.type
_entity_poly.pdbx_seq_one_letter_code
_entity_poly.pdbx_strand_id
1 'polypeptide(L)'
;MGMRLHRRILMILLILCVAFAMMPLGAAAGMTAYAEETGTETMQPTRTTMLDLTSTDGKYMATDGKETTVDFTITSVIDSAEGWSWNHETKTLTLSGARIVVTEPTFVPSSIQIFKNGYYYGVLLPGDVTVVLTEGTENIIQAGDAAEVTPEGIVIGSVGMGDANNLNKSVTICGSGKLTVKGGKPAKGGNKSGRISSGIYSGNVIVKDSAELELYGDMAENTDAAAYSRGIGCSHMTITDNAQVTARGGHVKAVNSRESSGISASGTLIIDGSASLKAYGGDVTKNQGASNEWSTSMGICAADFEASANASVYAYGGQTYGDMAGSSMGVYIHKIYQEHSEAKLSDNAFLYAEGGQSGGSSYGIYGDRHADQQSLLTIEDNAYIEAVGKEIEDVHGTDRSNGISTYGMRINGGTVIASAKTQANQDKIAAILLNQPPLPTYAQGLTPTVTAGETEAAAVSADAALAGTYANRWVKIQTRESNYAITAAPSVIDFGTVKTDYAQPAPKTVTITNTGNETVELSEAVLEKNSNYTVSKLSESRIAPRRTAEITVQPKDGLAAGEYNETLTISGDKGTPASVELKFNVIKSGGSSSGGGSYIQVQKPTILAGEGFQTMLSADGTKLTITAAAGYEIQDILLNGASKGSVTQLSGLKTGDKVEIKTAKKAEPAVPGKPTDPTNPSTDESIKNIKEGVENTSITLKSELTKNKKILLSWTKSRGYKVDRFQIYRSVKKNSGYGKRSFFVTKNGDVLSYLNTKNLKAGKTYYYKLRGVRVIDGEKHYTRWSNKAWRTVLR
;
A
#
# COMPACT_ATOMS: atom_id res chain seq x y z
N MET A 1 -14.61 39.96 -49.76
CA MET A 1 -14.38 40.06 -48.28
C MET A 1 -14.42 38.69 -47.59
N GLY A 2 -14.94 37.64 -48.22
CA GLY A 2 -15.06 36.31 -47.64
C GLY A 2 -13.77 35.44 -47.64
N MET A 3 -12.83 35.67 -48.57
CA MET A 3 -11.62 34.80 -48.65
C MET A 3 -10.51 35.12 -47.65
N ARG A 4 -10.51 36.28 -47.01
CA ARG A 4 -9.52 36.66 -45.99
C ARG A 4 -9.90 36.17 -44.60
N LEU A 5 -11.18 35.86 -44.36
CA LEU A 5 -11.66 35.34 -43.10
C LEU A 5 -11.37 33.83 -42.95
N HIS A 6 -11.55 33.07 -44.03
CA HIS A 6 -11.26 31.62 -44.07
C HIS A 6 -9.76 31.30 -43.86
N ARG A 7 -8.87 32.13 -44.46
CA ARG A 7 -7.42 31.94 -44.23
C ARG A 7 -6.95 32.25 -42.77
N ARG A 8 -7.64 33.22 -42.14
CA ARG A 8 -7.32 33.50 -40.69
C ARG A 8 -7.84 32.43 -39.76
N ILE A 9 -9.00 31.85 -40.01
CA ILE A 9 -9.54 30.74 -39.20
C ILE A 9 -8.71 29.47 -39.41
N LEU A 10 -8.26 29.17 -40.63
CA LEU A 10 -7.39 28.03 -40.93
C LEU A 10 -5.99 28.21 -40.31
N MET A 11 -5.47 29.42 -40.24
CA MET A 11 -4.18 29.71 -39.62
C MET A 11 -4.25 29.67 -38.08
N ILE A 12 -5.37 30.03 -37.46
CA ILE A 12 -5.61 29.90 -36.02
C ILE A 12 -5.79 28.42 -35.64
N LEU A 13 -6.49 27.64 -36.46
CA LEU A 13 -6.59 26.16 -36.25
C LEU A 13 -5.24 25.45 -36.45
N LEU A 14 -4.39 25.89 -37.39
CA LEU A 14 -3.06 25.34 -37.58
C LEU A 14 -2.10 25.73 -36.47
N ILE A 15 -2.21 26.90 -35.87
CA ILE A 15 -1.42 27.34 -34.71
C ILE A 15 -1.86 26.59 -33.46
N LEU A 16 -3.14 26.35 -33.27
CA LEU A 16 -3.64 25.50 -32.18
C LEU A 16 -3.17 24.04 -32.31
N CYS A 17 -3.12 23.45 -33.50
CA CYS A 17 -2.58 22.11 -33.72
C CYS A 17 -1.06 22.00 -33.53
N VAL A 18 -0.29 23.06 -33.80
CA VAL A 18 1.17 23.07 -33.58
C VAL A 18 1.52 23.39 -32.13
N ALA A 19 0.69 24.15 -31.40
CA ALA A 19 0.88 24.36 -29.96
C ALA A 19 0.61 23.11 -29.13
N PHE A 20 -0.24 22.20 -29.61
CA PHE A 20 -0.46 20.90 -28.95
C PHE A 20 0.66 19.86 -29.23
N ALA A 21 1.52 20.09 -30.22
CA ALA A 21 2.60 19.18 -30.61
C ALA A 21 3.96 19.49 -29.98
N MET A 22 4.07 20.56 -29.18
CA MET A 22 5.32 20.99 -28.56
C MET A 22 5.26 21.09 -27.01
N MET A 23 4.32 20.39 -26.37
CA MET A 23 4.43 20.21 -24.93
C MET A 23 5.31 18.99 -24.65
N PRO A 24 6.31 19.10 -23.76
CA PRO A 24 7.13 17.94 -23.41
C PRO A 24 6.25 16.90 -22.72
N LEU A 25 6.37 15.65 -23.15
CA LEU A 25 5.62 14.47 -22.69
C LEU A 25 5.84 14.11 -21.21
N GLY A 26 6.32 15.01 -20.38
CA GLY A 26 6.59 14.81 -18.96
C GLY A 26 5.52 15.34 -18.00
N ALA A 27 4.49 16.05 -18.48
CA ALA A 27 3.49 16.70 -17.61
C ALA A 27 2.07 16.12 -17.71
N ALA A 28 1.86 15.02 -18.45
CA ALA A 28 0.54 14.47 -18.73
C ALA A 28 0.14 13.27 -17.85
N ALA A 29 0.91 12.93 -16.82
CA ALA A 29 0.56 11.82 -15.91
C ALA A 29 -0.38 12.19 -14.76
N GLY A 30 -0.93 13.42 -14.75
CA GLY A 30 -1.82 13.90 -13.69
C GLY A 30 -3.20 14.39 -14.12
N MET A 31 -3.49 14.40 -15.43
CA MET A 31 -4.77 14.88 -15.95
C MET A 31 -5.45 13.81 -16.81
N THR A 32 -5.91 12.74 -16.19
CA THR A 32 -7.06 12.03 -16.73
C THR A 32 -8.28 12.52 -15.99
N ALA A 33 -8.97 13.50 -16.61
CA ALA A 33 -10.40 13.57 -16.42
C ALA A 33 -10.95 12.15 -16.55
N TYR A 34 -11.89 11.74 -15.70
CA TYR A 34 -12.65 10.53 -15.85
C TYR A 34 -13.19 10.48 -17.29
N ALA A 35 -12.43 9.88 -18.22
CA ALA A 35 -13.01 9.32 -19.41
C ALA A 35 -13.77 8.11 -18.90
N GLU A 36 -15.09 8.11 -19.03
CA GLU A 36 -15.87 6.88 -19.02
C GLU A 36 -15.14 5.89 -19.94
N GLU A 37 -14.61 4.82 -19.35
CA GLU A 37 -14.17 3.66 -20.12
C GLU A 37 -15.40 3.07 -20.83
N THR A 38 -15.67 3.57 -22.02
CA THR A 38 -16.60 2.91 -22.94
C THR A 38 -15.86 1.75 -23.59
N GLY A 39 -15.99 0.57 -23.02
CA GLY A 39 -15.45 -0.63 -23.68
C GLY A 39 -15.14 -1.81 -22.79
N THR A 40 -15.91 -2.09 -21.76
CA THR A 40 -15.98 -3.41 -21.16
C THR A 40 -17.42 -3.88 -21.18
N GLU A 41 -17.65 -5.15 -21.52
CA GLU A 41 -18.94 -5.78 -21.35
C GLU A 41 -19.53 -5.35 -20.00
N THR A 42 -20.66 -4.64 -20.02
CA THR A 42 -21.37 -4.23 -18.83
C THR A 42 -21.93 -5.49 -18.16
N MET A 43 -21.11 -6.15 -17.36
CA MET A 43 -21.60 -7.21 -16.48
C MET A 43 -22.71 -6.60 -15.62
N GLN A 44 -23.91 -7.16 -15.72
CA GLN A 44 -25.07 -6.69 -14.96
C GLN A 44 -24.76 -6.74 -13.46
N PRO A 45 -25.27 -5.78 -12.66
CA PRO A 45 -25.14 -5.83 -11.22
C PRO A 45 -25.83 -7.08 -10.67
N THR A 46 -25.21 -7.73 -9.69
CA THR A 46 -25.81 -8.86 -8.99
C THR A 46 -26.85 -8.37 -7.97
N ARG A 47 -26.77 -7.11 -7.55
CA ARG A 47 -27.72 -6.47 -6.65
C ARG A 47 -27.82 -4.97 -6.92
N THR A 48 -29.08 -4.45 -7.02
CA THR A 48 -29.37 -3.01 -7.27
C THR A 48 -29.83 -2.26 -6.02
N THR A 49 -29.89 -2.93 -4.86
CA THR A 49 -30.37 -2.39 -3.59
C THR A 49 -29.29 -2.49 -2.53
N MET A 50 -29.35 -1.63 -1.50
CA MET A 50 -28.45 -1.64 -0.36
C MET A 50 -28.42 -3.03 0.31
N LEU A 51 -27.25 -3.47 0.73
CA LEU A 51 -27.08 -4.64 1.59
C LEU A 51 -27.00 -4.18 3.05
N ASP A 52 -28.08 -4.39 3.81
CA ASP A 52 -28.14 -4.07 5.23
C ASP A 52 -27.83 -5.33 6.07
N LEU A 53 -26.69 -5.31 6.77
CA LEU A 53 -26.24 -6.39 7.65
C LEU A 53 -26.45 -6.09 9.15
N THR A 54 -27.18 -5.00 9.47
CA THR A 54 -27.38 -4.56 10.87
C THR A 54 -28.54 -5.27 11.56
N SER A 55 -29.38 -5.99 10.83
CA SER A 55 -30.52 -6.70 11.39
C SER A 55 -30.08 -7.75 12.42
N THR A 56 -30.74 -7.76 13.60
CA THR A 56 -30.40 -8.67 14.70
C THR A 56 -31.32 -9.90 14.76
N ASP A 57 -32.36 -9.94 13.92
CA ASP A 57 -33.42 -10.95 13.95
C ASP A 57 -33.46 -11.83 12.70
N GLY A 58 -32.39 -11.81 11.92
CA GLY A 58 -32.27 -12.63 10.70
C GLY A 58 -33.13 -12.11 9.55
N LYS A 59 -33.59 -10.89 9.59
CA LYS A 59 -34.35 -10.25 8.53
C LYS A 59 -33.52 -9.21 7.82
N TYR A 60 -33.45 -9.27 6.51
CA TYR A 60 -33.04 -8.15 5.68
C TYR A 60 -34.24 -7.29 5.34
N MET A 61 -34.10 -6.01 5.44
CA MET A 61 -34.95 -5.11 4.70
C MET A 61 -34.46 -5.09 3.26
N ALA A 62 -35.01 -5.93 2.41
CA ALA A 62 -34.92 -5.72 0.99
C ALA A 62 -35.58 -4.37 0.68
N THR A 63 -35.00 -3.59 -0.21
CA THR A 63 -35.46 -2.21 -0.48
C THR A 63 -36.78 -2.13 -1.27
N ASP A 64 -37.36 -3.26 -1.61
CA ASP A 64 -38.75 -3.32 -2.11
C ASP A 64 -39.81 -3.22 -0.96
N GLY A 65 -39.36 -2.92 0.27
CA GLY A 65 -40.22 -2.84 1.44
C GLY A 65 -40.73 -4.19 1.94
N LYS A 66 -40.24 -5.30 1.38
CA LYS A 66 -40.60 -6.62 1.87
C LYS A 66 -39.51 -7.14 2.81
N GLU A 67 -39.95 -7.57 4.01
CA GLU A 67 -39.10 -8.35 4.89
C GLU A 67 -38.79 -9.70 4.22
N THR A 68 -37.55 -9.87 3.78
CA THR A 68 -37.07 -11.19 3.37
C THR A 68 -36.48 -11.86 4.59
N THR A 69 -37.17 -12.84 5.14
CA THR A 69 -36.62 -13.72 6.18
C THR A 69 -35.57 -14.58 5.55
N VAL A 70 -34.35 -14.37 5.96
CA VAL A 70 -33.23 -15.30 5.66
C VAL A 70 -32.97 -16.06 6.94
N ASP A 71 -33.08 -17.38 6.87
CA ASP A 71 -32.74 -18.24 8.00
C ASP A 71 -31.21 -18.18 8.19
N PHE A 72 -30.74 -17.43 9.20
CA PHE A 72 -29.34 -17.29 9.55
C PHE A 72 -28.79 -18.49 10.32
N THR A 73 -29.46 -19.61 10.32
CA THR A 73 -28.97 -20.80 11.00
C THR A 73 -27.73 -21.36 10.30
N ILE A 74 -26.58 -21.00 10.82
CA ILE A 74 -25.37 -21.81 10.99
C ILE A 74 -24.38 -21.89 9.83
N THR A 75 -24.73 -21.70 8.57
CA THR A 75 -23.82 -21.63 7.42
C THR A 75 -24.52 -20.87 6.28
N SER A 76 -24.76 -19.63 6.45
CA SER A 76 -25.61 -18.93 5.51
C SER A 76 -24.82 -18.40 4.32
N VAL A 77 -24.72 -19.21 3.30
CA VAL A 77 -24.66 -18.71 1.94
C VAL A 77 -26.03 -18.07 1.67
N ILE A 78 -26.11 -16.76 1.66
CA ILE A 78 -27.38 -16.04 1.53
C ILE A 78 -27.89 -16.08 0.09
N ASP A 79 -27.02 -15.98 -0.88
CA ASP A 79 -27.26 -16.24 -2.28
C ASP A 79 -25.93 -16.40 -3.02
N SER A 80 -25.63 -17.57 -3.53
CA SER A 80 -24.41 -17.83 -4.30
C SER A 80 -24.43 -17.15 -5.69
N ALA A 81 -25.60 -16.75 -6.17
CA ALA A 81 -25.73 -16.03 -7.44
C ALA A 81 -25.34 -14.55 -7.32
N GLU A 82 -25.40 -13.96 -6.14
CA GLU A 82 -25.02 -12.57 -5.88
C GLU A 82 -23.51 -12.39 -5.57
N GLY A 83 -22.74 -13.47 -5.48
CA GLY A 83 -21.30 -13.42 -5.23
C GLY A 83 -20.90 -12.98 -3.83
N TRP A 84 -21.76 -13.08 -2.85
CA TRP A 84 -21.48 -12.75 -1.45
C TRP A 84 -22.15 -13.72 -0.49
N SER A 85 -21.62 -13.80 0.74
CA SER A 85 -22.25 -14.51 1.85
C SER A 85 -21.99 -13.81 3.18
N TRP A 86 -22.92 -13.94 4.11
CA TRP A 86 -22.85 -13.36 5.44
C TRP A 86 -22.99 -14.42 6.53
N ASN A 87 -22.05 -14.43 7.47
CA ASN A 87 -22.15 -15.25 8.68
C ASN A 87 -22.41 -14.34 9.88
N HIS A 88 -23.60 -14.46 10.44
CA HIS A 88 -24.05 -13.59 11.54
C HIS A 88 -23.29 -13.83 12.86
N GLU A 89 -22.93 -15.09 13.18
CA GLU A 89 -22.22 -15.41 14.43
C GLU A 89 -20.79 -14.88 14.42
N THR A 90 -20.09 -15.06 13.30
CA THR A 90 -18.70 -14.60 13.14
C THR A 90 -18.61 -13.17 12.63
N LYS A 91 -19.73 -12.56 12.25
CA LYS A 91 -19.81 -11.25 11.58
C LYS A 91 -18.86 -11.18 10.40
N THR A 92 -18.91 -12.18 9.54
CA THR A 92 -18.03 -12.28 8.37
C THR A 92 -18.85 -12.14 7.09
N LEU A 93 -18.50 -11.12 6.30
CA LEU A 93 -18.97 -10.92 4.93
C LEU A 93 -17.93 -11.47 3.98
N THR A 94 -18.24 -12.51 3.22
CA THR A 94 -17.37 -13.04 2.16
C THR A 94 -17.84 -12.53 0.81
N LEU A 95 -16.92 -11.97 0.03
CA LEU A 95 -17.14 -11.46 -1.32
C LEU A 95 -16.42 -12.32 -2.34
N SER A 96 -17.16 -12.82 -3.33
CA SER A 96 -16.72 -13.77 -4.37
C SER A 96 -17.28 -13.38 -5.75
N GLY A 97 -16.98 -12.17 -6.22
CA GLY A 97 -17.50 -11.59 -7.45
C GLY A 97 -18.79 -10.77 -7.24
N ALA A 98 -18.97 -10.23 -6.05
CA ALA A 98 -20.13 -9.41 -5.71
C ALA A 98 -20.16 -8.08 -6.50
N ARG A 99 -21.34 -7.72 -7.02
CA ARG A 99 -21.59 -6.47 -7.73
C ARG A 99 -22.81 -5.75 -7.15
N ILE A 100 -22.61 -5.11 -6.00
CA ILE A 100 -23.64 -4.35 -5.30
C ILE A 100 -23.60 -2.91 -5.82
N VAL A 101 -24.48 -2.58 -6.78
CA VAL A 101 -24.56 -1.25 -7.40
C VAL A 101 -25.95 -0.70 -7.12
N VAL A 102 -26.05 0.21 -6.15
CA VAL A 102 -27.34 0.70 -5.66
C VAL A 102 -27.92 1.74 -6.62
N THR A 103 -29.01 1.38 -7.29
CA THR A 103 -29.82 2.27 -8.14
C THR A 103 -31.13 2.69 -7.46
N GLU A 104 -31.54 1.95 -6.42
CA GLU A 104 -32.71 2.21 -5.58
C GLU A 104 -32.24 2.42 -4.12
N PRO A 105 -31.70 3.61 -3.79
CA PRO A 105 -31.10 3.85 -2.49
C PRO A 105 -32.16 3.95 -1.39
N THR A 106 -31.86 3.41 -0.22
CA THR A 106 -32.68 3.49 0.98
C THR A 106 -32.12 4.52 1.95
N PHE A 107 -32.98 5.37 2.47
CA PHE A 107 -32.63 6.40 3.45
C PHE A 107 -32.39 5.76 4.83
N VAL A 108 -31.18 5.93 5.37
CA VAL A 108 -30.81 5.53 6.72
C VAL A 108 -30.71 6.78 7.58
N PRO A 109 -31.58 6.97 8.59
CA PRO A 109 -31.54 8.15 9.45
C PRO A 109 -30.22 8.30 10.19
N SER A 110 -29.72 9.53 10.29
CA SER A 110 -28.60 9.85 11.16
C SER A 110 -28.99 9.75 12.63
N SER A 111 -28.08 9.30 13.48
CA SER A 111 -28.27 9.31 14.95
C SER A 111 -28.39 10.72 15.53
N ILE A 112 -27.91 11.73 14.83
CA ILE A 112 -28.04 13.14 15.22
C ILE A 112 -29.35 13.70 14.67
N GLN A 113 -30.42 13.53 15.40
CA GLN A 113 -31.79 13.85 14.97
C GLN A 113 -32.17 15.34 15.01
N ILE A 114 -31.25 16.28 15.01
CA ILE A 114 -31.62 17.71 15.06
C ILE A 114 -32.32 18.18 13.75
N PHE A 115 -32.04 17.50 12.64
CA PHE A 115 -32.70 17.67 11.33
C PHE A 115 -32.96 16.29 10.75
N LYS A 116 -33.99 16.16 9.90
CA LYS A 116 -34.23 14.89 9.16
C LYS A 116 -33.13 14.64 8.14
N ASN A 117 -31.96 14.27 8.65
CA ASN A 117 -30.76 13.97 7.88
C ASN A 117 -30.50 12.46 7.85
N GLY A 118 -29.93 11.96 6.79
CA GLY A 118 -29.59 10.54 6.68
C GLY A 118 -28.52 10.27 5.64
N TYR A 119 -28.24 9.00 5.46
CA TYR A 119 -27.20 8.48 4.58
C TYR A 119 -27.78 7.46 3.61
N TYR A 120 -27.14 7.34 2.45
CA TYR A 120 -27.26 6.19 1.58
C TYR A 120 -26.03 5.31 1.73
N TYR A 121 -26.21 4.00 1.65
CA TYR A 121 -25.13 3.01 1.70
C TYR A 121 -25.22 2.05 0.52
N GLY A 122 -24.06 1.54 0.07
CA GLY A 122 -23.98 0.32 -0.74
C GLY A 122 -24.11 -0.91 0.17
N VAL A 123 -23.27 -0.95 1.23
CA VAL A 123 -23.32 -1.96 2.30
C VAL A 123 -23.32 -1.27 3.65
N LEU A 124 -24.35 -1.55 4.44
CA LEU A 124 -24.47 -1.08 5.83
C LEU A 124 -24.03 -2.19 6.79
N LEU A 125 -22.99 -1.92 7.58
CA LEU A 125 -22.34 -2.87 8.47
C LEU A 125 -22.81 -2.72 9.92
N PRO A 126 -22.94 -3.82 10.68
CA PRO A 126 -23.26 -3.76 12.11
C PRO A 126 -22.08 -3.35 13.00
N GLY A 127 -20.90 -3.16 12.43
CA GLY A 127 -19.63 -2.91 13.13
C GLY A 127 -19.00 -4.18 13.73
N ASP A 128 -17.67 -4.14 13.92
CA ASP A 128 -16.84 -5.28 14.29
C ASP A 128 -16.95 -6.43 13.28
N VAL A 129 -16.84 -6.11 11.98
CA VAL A 129 -17.05 -7.00 10.83
C VAL A 129 -15.72 -7.39 10.21
N THR A 130 -15.64 -8.65 9.75
CA THR A 130 -14.59 -9.11 8.85
C THR A 130 -15.17 -9.24 7.44
N VAL A 131 -14.52 -8.59 6.46
CA VAL A 131 -14.81 -8.73 5.03
C VAL A 131 -13.70 -9.57 4.41
N VAL A 132 -14.05 -10.72 3.87
CA VAL A 132 -13.10 -11.65 3.24
C VAL A 132 -13.24 -11.56 1.73
N LEU A 133 -12.15 -11.22 1.05
CA LEU A 133 -12.09 -11.18 -0.41
C LEU A 133 -11.56 -12.51 -0.94
N THR A 134 -12.39 -13.23 -1.67
CA THR A 134 -11.99 -14.52 -2.25
C THR A 134 -10.92 -14.31 -3.32
N GLU A 135 -9.91 -15.17 -3.31
CA GLU A 135 -8.79 -15.13 -4.24
C GLU A 135 -9.23 -15.07 -5.70
N GLY A 136 -8.60 -14.18 -6.47
CA GLY A 136 -8.84 -14.01 -7.90
C GLY A 136 -10.21 -13.41 -8.26
N THR A 137 -10.98 -12.92 -7.29
CA THR A 137 -12.27 -12.28 -7.55
C THR A 137 -12.18 -10.77 -7.54
N GLU A 138 -12.99 -10.13 -8.38
CA GLU A 138 -13.22 -8.70 -8.40
C GLU A 138 -14.61 -8.38 -7.86
N ASN A 139 -14.68 -7.51 -6.87
CA ASN A 139 -15.91 -7.16 -6.18
C ASN A 139 -16.16 -5.66 -6.29
N ILE A 140 -17.41 -5.25 -6.45
CA ILE A 140 -17.82 -3.86 -6.56
C ILE A 140 -18.94 -3.57 -5.57
N ILE A 141 -18.78 -2.49 -4.79
CA ILE A 141 -19.82 -1.92 -3.94
C ILE A 141 -19.92 -0.43 -4.29
N GLN A 142 -21.12 0.01 -4.68
CA GLN A 142 -21.39 1.40 -5.02
C GLN A 142 -22.68 1.87 -4.36
N ALA A 143 -22.61 2.98 -3.63
CA ALA A 143 -23.78 3.65 -3.08
C ALA A 143 -24.57 4.41 -4.15
N GLY A 144 -25.84 4.64 -3.91
CA GLY A 144 -26.72 5.39 -4.81
C GLY A 144 -26.51 6.90 -4.71
N ASP A 145 -26.83 7.61 -5.77
CA ASP A 145 -26.87 9.07 -5.84
C ASP A 145 -28.17 9.60 -5.21
N ALA A 146 -28.10 10.75 -4.57
CA ALA A 146 -29.24 11.40 -3.94
C ALA A 146 -29.85 12.49 -4.80
N ALA A 147 -31.19 12.54 -4.84
CA ALA A 147 -31.92 13.76 -5.17
C ALA A 147 -31.68 14.86 -4.11
N GLU A 148 -32.05 16.11 -4.38
CA GLU A 148 -31.83 17.22 -3.44
C GLU A 148 -32.49 16.99 -2.09
N VAL A 149 -33.72 16.45 -2.07
CA VAL A 149 -34.50 16.14 -0.86
C VAL A 149 -35.32 14.88 -1.12
N THR A 150 -35.36 13.94 -0.16
CA THR A 150 -36.22 12.77 -0.16
C THR A 150 -37.47 13.03 0.73
N PRO A 151 -38.56 12.26 0.60
CA PRO A 151 -39.73 12.36 1.51
C PRO A 151 -39.34 12.14 3.00
N GLU A 152 -38.31 11.32 3.25
CA GLU A 152 -37.84 10.99 4.59
C GLU A 152 -36.92 12.07 5.18
N GLY A 153 -36.22 12.82 4.33
CA GLY A 153 -35.29 13.87 4.74
C GLY A 153 -34.21 14.17 3.72
N ILE A 154 -33.12 14.77 4.15
CA ILE A 154 -32.01 15.19 3.32
C ILE A 154 -30.88 14.16 3.42
N VAL A 155 -30.41 13.63 2.30
CA VAL A 155 -29.26 12.74 2.23
C VAL A 155 -27.98 13.57 2.35
N ILE A 156 -27.43 13.63 3.55
CA ILE A 156 -26.18 14.36 3.83
C ILE A 156 -24.93 13.52 3.53
N GLY A 157 -25.06 12.19 3.39
CA GLY A 157 -23.94 11.33 3.05
C GLY A 157 -24.33 10.21 2.12
N SER A 158 -23.46 9.88 1.18
CA SER A 158 -23.55 8.68 0.36
C SER A 158 -22.24 7.89 0.45
N VAL A 159 -22.32 6.69 1.02
CA VAL A 159 -21.19 5.88 1.49
C VAL A 159 -21.24 4.50 0.86
N GLY A 160 -20.18 4.11 0.16
CA GLY A 160 -20.11 2.78 -0.44
C GLY A 160 -20.25 1.68 0.59
N MET A 161 -19.45 1.68 1.64
CA MET A 161 -19.51 0.72 2.74
C MET A 161 -19.23 1.42 4.08
N GLY A 162 -20.07 1.18 5.09
CA GLY A 162 -19.86 1.80 6.39
C GLY A 162 -20.77 1.29 7.50
N ASP A 163 -20.50 1.74 8.72
CA ASP A 163 -21.31 1.51 9.90
C ASP A 163 -22.09 2.78 10.27
N ALA A 164 -23.38 2.66 10.39
CA ALA A 164 -24.32 3.78 10.44
C ALA A 164 -24.14 4.76 11.62
N ASN A 165 -23.36 4.47 12.67
CA ASN A 165 -23.29 5.34 13.85
C ASN A 165 -22.22 4.95 14.88
N ASN A 166 -21.14 4.28 14.51
CA ASN A 166 -20.29 3.71 15.55
C ASN A 166 -18.79 3.87 15.27
N LEU A 167 -18.30 5.10 15.38
CA LEU A 167 -16.87 5.45 15.24
C LEU A 167 -15.91 4.65 16.14
N ASN A 168 -16.41 3.78 17.01
CA ASN A 168 -15.63 2.89 17.87
C ASN A 168 -15.61 1.43 17.38
N LYS A 169 -16.19 1.13 16.22
CA LYS A 169 -16.26 -0.21 15.64
C LYS A 169 -15.15 -0.45 14.63
N SER A 170 -14.91 -1.71 14.32
CA SER A 170 -13.83 -2.11 13.42
C SER A 170 -14.37 -2.83 12.19
N VAL A 171 -13.80 -2.51 11.03
CA VAL A 171 -13.97 -3.25 9.79
C VAL A 171 -12.61 -3.81 9.40
N THR A 172 -12.49 -5.14 9.34
CA THR A 172 -11.27 -5.82 8.88
C THR A 172 -11.53 -6.36 7.48
N ILE A 173 -10.72 -5.95 6.48
CA ILE A 173 -10.78 -6.42 5.11
C ILE A 173 -9.53 -7.27 4.84
N CYS A 174 -9.71 -8.51 4.39
CA CYS A 174 -8.62 -9.48 4.26
C CYS A 174 -8.84 -10.44 3.08
N GLY A 175 -7.86 -11.31 2.82
CA GLY A 175 -7.87 -12.24 1.68
C GLY A 175 -6.97 -11.76 0.54
N SER A 176 -7.21 -12.25 -0.67
CA SER A 176 -6.38 -11.95 -1.85
C SER A 176 -7.19 -11.62 -3.11
N GLY A 177 -8.43 -11.20 -2.92
CA GLY A 177 -9.27 -10.65 -3.98
C GLY A 177 -9.20 -9.13 -4.07
N LYS A 178 -9.88 -8.57 -5.08
CA LYS A 178 -10.01 -7.14 -5.30
C LYS A 178 -11.38 -6.64 -4.87
N LEU A 179 -11.42 -5.45 -4.26
CA LEU A 179 -12.67 -4.77 -3.89
C LEU A 179 -12.62 -3.29 -4.31
N THR A 180 -13.55 -2.90 -5.15
CA THR A 180 -13.81 -1.50 -5.51
C THR A 180 -15.02 -1.00 -4.71
N VAL A 181 -14.83 0.09 -3.95
CA VAL A 181 -15.91 0.71 -3.17
C VAL A 181 -16.07 2.17 -3.58
N LYS A 182 -17.28 2.53 -3.97
CA LYS A 182 -17.61 3.89 -4.43
C LYS A 182 -18.72 4.50 -3.59
N GLY A 183 -18.51 5.70 -3.07
CA GLY A 183 -19.57 6.56 -2.61
C GLY A 183 -20.44 7.04 -3.76
N GLY A 184 -21.65 7.52 -3.49
CA GLY A 184 -22.50 8.22 -4.44
C GLY A 184 -22.53 9.72 -4.12
N LYS A 185 -23.32 10.48 -4.88
CA LYS A 185 -23.50 11.93 -4.70
C LYS A 185 -24.51 12.20 -3.58
N PRO A 186 -24.16 12.92 -2.51
CA PRO A 186 -25.13 13.39 -1.53
C PRO A 186 -26.01 14.52 -2.11
N ALA A 187 -27.11 14.86 -1.45
CA ALA A 187 -27.98 15.97 -1.86
C ALA A 187 -27.22 17.31 -1.84
N LYS A 188 -27.48 18.19 -2.81
CA LYS A 188 -26.73 19.43 -3.00
C LYS A 188 -27.05 20.56 -2.00
N GLY A 189 -28.27 20.64 -1.53
CA GLY A 189 -28.74 21.75 -0.68
C GLY A 189 -29.79 21.29 0.31
N GLY A 190 -30.50 22.26 0.94
CA GLY A 190 -31.67 22.03 1.78
C GLY A 190 -31.48 22.24 3.28
N ASN A 191 -30.26 22.33 3.79
CA ASN A 191 -29.95 22.75 5.16
C ASN A 191 -28.44 23.07 5.31
N LYS A 192 -28.07 23.58 6.49
CA LYS A 192 -26.68 23.93 6.82
C LYS A 192 -25.77 22.75 7.18
N SER A 193 -26.22 21.52 7.04
CA SER A 193 -25.39 20.32 7.30
C SER A 193 -24.37 20.12 6.19
N GLY A 194 -23.20 19.66 6.55
CA GLY A 194 -22.17 19.27 5.60
C GLY A 194 -22.62 18.12 4.68
N ARG A 195 -22.02 17.99 3.51
CA ARG A 195 -22.25 16.91 2.55
C ARG A 195 -21.03 16.00 2.49
N ILE A 196 -21.24 14.69 2.52
CA ILE A 196 -20.17 13.70 2.55
C ILE A 196 -20.39 12.68 1.43
N SER A 197 -19.40 12.50 0.57
CA SER A 197 -19.26 11.30 -0.27
C SER A 197 -18.04 10.50 0.20
N SER A 198 -18.20 9.18 0.39
CA SER A 198 -17.07 8.36 0.83
C SER A 198 -17.17 6.94 0.26
N GLY A 199 -16.04 6.38 -0.18
CA GLY A 199 -15.97 4.96 -0.47
C GLY A 199 -16.25 4.15 0.79
N ILE A 200 -15.41 4.29 1.82
CA ILE A 200 -15.62 3.69 3.15
C ILE A 200 -15.76 4.79 4.19
N TYR A 201 -16.71 4.61 5.13
CA TYR A 201 -16.86 5.48 6.29
C TYR A 201 -17.12 4.64 7.54
N SER A 202 -16.12 4.51 8.42
CA SER A 202 -16.20 3.63 9.60
C SER A 202 -15.27 4.11 10.72
N GLY A 203 -15.34 3.50 11.88
CA GLY A 203 -14.46 3.78 13.01
C GLY A 203 -13.03 3.34 12.72
N ASN A 204 -12.70 2.08 12.97
CA ASN A 204 -11.38 1.52 12.72
C ASN A 204 -11.41 0.66 11.45
N VAL A 205 -10.47 0.87 10.53
CA VAL A 205 -10.36 0.07 9.31
C VAL A 205 -9.01 -0.64 9.28
N ILE A 206 -9.03 -1.96 9.08
CA ILE A 206 -7.84 -2.79 8.97
C ILE A 206 -7.87 -3.48 7.62
N VAL A 207 -6.83 -3.28 6.81
CA VAL A 207 -6.64 -3.97 5.53
C VAL A 207 -5.39 -4.81 5.60
N LYS A 208 -5.49 -6.09 5.30
CA LYS A 208 -4.39 -7.03 5.51
C LYS A 208 -4.36 -8.18 4.50
N ASP A 209 -3.40 -9.11 4.70
CA ASP A 209 -3.08 -10.22 3.81
C ASP A 209 -2.60 -9.70 2.45
N SER A 210 -3.28 -10.01 1.35
CA SER A 210 -2.99 -9.49 0.00
C SER A 210 -4.23 -8.83 -0.62
N ALA A 211 -5.10 -8.27 0.22
CA ALA A 211 -6.31 -7.59 -0.24
C ALA A 211 -5.97 -6.37 -1.09
N GLU A 212 -6.63 -6.24 -2.25
CA GLU A 212 -6.51 -5.09 -3.13
C GLU A 212 -7.78 -4.24 -3.06
N LEU A 213 -7.65 -2.98 -2.65
CA LEU A 213 -8.76 -2.06 -2.47
C LEU A 213 -8.63 -0.84 -3.38
N GLU A 214 -9.74 -0.51 -4.06
CA GLU A 214 -9.92 0.76 -4.76
C GLU A 214 -11.11 1.52 -4.15
N LEU A 215 -10.84 2.67 -3.53
CA LEU A 215 -11.80 3.42 -2.73
C LEU A 215 -12.03 4.81 -3.36
N TYR A 216 -13.27 5.14 -3.63
CA TYR A 216 -13.64 6.39 -4.32
C TYR A 216 -14.71 7.15 -3.55
N GLY A 217 -14.44 8.42 -3.23
CA GLY A 217 -15.47 9.41 -3.01
C GLY A 217 -15.97 9.94 -4.34
N ASP A 218 -17.27 10.21 -4.48
CA ASP A 218 -17.84 10.89 -5.63
C ASP A 218 -17.89 12.41 -5.41
N MET A 219 -18.40 13.13 -6.38
CA MET A 219 -18.61 14.58 -6.30
C MET A 219 -19.47 14.95 -5.10
N ALA A 220 -18.99 15.87 -4.28
CA ALA A 220 -19.77 16.47 -3.19
C ALA A 220 -19.95 17.96 -3.42
N GLU A 221 -21.19 18.39 -3.60
CA GLU A 221 -21.56 19.79 -3.79
C GLU A 221 -22.49 20.26 -2.68
N ASN A 222 -22.26 21.45 -2.13
CA ASN A 222 -23.17 22.07 -1.15
C ASN A 222 -23.33 23.56 -1.41
N THR A 223 -24.58 23.99 -1.56
CA THR A 223 -24.93 25.39 -1.78
C THR A 223 -25.07 26.21 -0.49
N ASP A 224 -25.12 25.56 0.66
CA ASP A 224 -25.47 26.18 1.93
C ASP A 224 -24.40 26.03 3.02
N ALA A 225 -23.49 25.07 2.90
CA ALA A 225 -22.50 24.76 3.93
C ALA A 225 -21.25 24.08 3.37
N ALA A 226 -20.57 23.28 4.18
CA ALA A 226 -19.38 22.50 3.83
C ALA A 226 -19.68 21.29 2.96
N ALA A 227 -18.68 20.81 2.21
CA ALA A 227 -18.72 19.55 1.48
C ALA A 227 -17.39 18.79 1.58
N TYR A 228 -17.49 17.48 1.64
CA TYR A 228 -16.37 16.56 1.83
C TYR A 228 -16.48 15.38 0.87
N SER A 229 -15.38 15.06 0.20
CA SER A 229 -15.30 13.82 -0.59
C SER A 229 -14.04 13.04 -0.22
N ARG A 230 -14.22 11.76 0.12
CA ARG A 230 -13.14 10.93 0.67
C ARG A 230 -13.14 9.56 0.02
N GLY A 231 -11.97 9.05 -0.36
CA GLY A 231 -11.83 7.62 -0.65
C GLY A 231 -12.19 6.81 0.59
N ILE A 232 -11.65 7.21 1.74
CA ILE A 232 -12.01 6.66 3.06
C ILE A 232 -12.03 7.76 4.13
N GLY A 233 -13.05 7.73 4.98
CA GLY A 233 -13.14 8.47 6.24
C GLY A 233 -13.19 7.52 7.42
N CYS A 234 -12.27 7.65 8.39
CA CYS A 234 -12.19 6.75 9.54
C CYS A 234 -11.62 7.45 10.78
N SER A 235 -11.73 6.77 11.94
CA SER A 235 -11.00 7.21 13.13
C SER A 235 -9.55 6.72 13.08
N HIS A 236 -9.32 5.43 12.82
CA HIS A 236 -8.00 4.85 12.67
C HIS A 236 -7.97 3.89 11.48
N MET A 237 -6.81 3.81 10.83
CA MET A 237 -6.61 2.85 9.74
C MET A 237 -5.27 2.14 9.89
N THR A 238 -5.27 0.84 9.58
CA THR A 238 -4.06 0.02 9.49
C THR A 238 -4.06 -0.73 8.17
N ILE A 239 -2.98 -0.60 7.40
CA ILE A 239 -2.73 -1.36 6.17
C ILE A 239 -1.46 -2.17 6.41
N THR A 240 -1.53 -3.49 6.31
CA THR A 240 -0.41 -4.36 6.69
C THR A 240 -0.24 -5.54 5.73
N ASP A 241 0.76 -6.38 6.00
CA ASP A 241 1.15 -7.55 5.20
C ASP A 241 1.52 -7.15 3.76
N ASN A 242 0.80 -7.60 2.74
CA ASN A 242 1.00 -7.26 1.33
C ASN A 242 -0.21 -6.51 0.74
N ALA A 243 -1.06 -5.95 1.59
CA ALA A 243 -2.28 -5.28 1.16
C ALA A 243 -1.99 -4.06 0.28
N GLN A 244 -2.83 -3.83 -0.72
CA GLN A 244 -2.72 -2.72 -1.64
C GLN A 244 -3.98 -1.87 -1.56
N VAL A 245 -3.82 -0.58 -1.29
CA VAL A 245 -4.94 0.35 -1.18
C VAL A 245 -4.72 1.54 -2.11
N THR A 246 -5.70 1.79 -2.96
CA THR A 246 -5.81 3.02 -3.73
C THR A 246 -7.05 3.78 -3.26
N ALA A 247 -6.88 4.99 -2.74
CA ALA A 247 -7.97 5.80 -2.21
C ALA A 247 -8.01 7.17 -2.91
N ARG A 248 -9.20 7.57 -3.39
CA ARG A 248 -9.39 8.80 -4.15
C ARG A 248 -10.56 9.60 -3.61
N GLY A 249 -10.33 10.86 -3.26
CA GLY A 249 -11.39 11.85 -3.08
C GLY A 249 -11.95 12.29 -4.43
N GLY A 250 -13.23 12.59 -4.50
CA GLY A 250 -13.88 13.16 -5.66
C GLY A 250 -13.81 14.69 -5.67
N HIS A 251 -14.38 15.31 -6.70
CA HIS A 251 -14.49 16.75 -6.82
C HIS A 251 -15.38 17.35 -5.73
N VAL A 252 -14.93 18.43 -5.10
CA VAL A 252 -15.71 19.13 -4.07
C VAL A 252 -16.00 20.57 -4.48
N LYS A 253 -17.27 20.98 -4.31
CA LYS A 253 -17.73 22.33 -4.57
C LYS A 253 -18.69 22.80 -3.49
N ALA A 254 -18.33 23.81 -2.70
CA ALA A 254 -19.16 24.28 -1.60
C ALA A 254 -19.00 25.78 -1.32
N VAL A 255 -19.87 26.30 -0.46
CA VAL A 255 -19.88 27.72 -0.02
C VAL A 255 -18.86 27.94 1.09
N ASN A 256 -18.78 27.01 2.05
CA ASN A 256 -17.90 27.08 3.22
C ASN A 256 -16.73 26.09 3.09
N SER A 257 -16.35 25.46 4.16
CA SER A 257 -15.24 24.47 4.19
C SER A 257 -15.38 23.38 3.13
N ARG A 258 -14.33 23.16 2.37
CA ARG A 258 -14.26 22.22 1.25
C ARG A 258 -13.06 21.32 1.43
N GLU A 259 -13.30 20.02 1.45
CA GLU A 259 -12.23 19.04 1.64
C GLU A 259 -12.38 17.88 0.66
N SER A 260 -11.34 17.59 -0.08
CA SER A 260 -11.22 16.35 -0.81
C SER A 260 -9.97 15.60 -0.36
N SER A 261 -10.13 14.32 0.01
CA SER A 261 -9.00 13.52 0.48
C SER A 261 -9.08 12.08 -0.01
N GLY A 262 -7.91 11.49 -0.32
CA GLY A 262 -7.82 10.05 -0.50
C GLY A 262 -8.17 9.34 0.80
N ILE A 263 -7.43 9.68 1.87
CA ILE A 263 -7.66 9.20 3.24
C ILE A 263 -7.86 10.37 4.18
N SER A 264 -8.89 10.27 5.03
CA SER A 264 -9.11 11.16 6.17
C SER A 264 -9.29 10.34 7.43
N ALA A 265 -8.22 10.25 8.24
CA ALA A 265 -8.18 9.56 9.53
C ALA A 265 -8.10 10.58 10.66
N SER A 266 -9.11 10.63 11.52
CA SER A 266 -9.09 11.57 12.66
C SER A 266 -8.13 11.15 13.79
N GLY A 267 -7.58 9.95 13.73
CA GLY A 267 -6.57 9.38 14.62
C GLY A 267 -5.37 8.89 13.82
N THR A 268 -4.91 7.69 14.10
CA THR A 268 -3.66 7.14 13.55
C THR A 268 -3.88 6.39 12.23
N LEU A 269 -3.04 6.66 11.25
CA LEU A 269 -2.87 5.87 10.04
C LEU A 269 -1.55 5.10 10.11
N ILE A 270 -1.61 3.77 10.05
CA ILE A 270 -0.45 2.88 10.08
C ILE A 270 -0.34 2.11 8.78
N ILE A 271 0.84 2.14 8.14
CA ILE A 271 1.16 1.31 6.99
C ILE A 271 2.41 0.49 7.34
N ASP A 272 2.28 -0.84 7.33
CA ASP A 272 3.34 -1.75 7.79
C ASP A 272 3.50 -2.95 6.84
N GLY A 273 4.52 -3.78 7.07
CA GLY A 273 4.81 -4.95 6.25
C GLY A 273 5.34 -4.57 4.86
N SER A 274 4.77 -5.12 3.82
CA SER A 274 5.02 -4.78 2.41
C SER A 274 3.81 -4.09 1.77
N ALA A 275 2.98 -3.48 2.59
CA ALA A 275 1.75 -2.83 2.16
C ALA A 275 2.02 -1.61 1.26
N SER A 276 1.12 -1.38 0.31
CA SER A 276 1.18 -0.24 -0.59
C SER A 276 -0.07 0.62 -0.47
N LEU A 277 0.14 1.93 -0.33
CA LEU A 277 -0.93 2.92 -0.30
C LEU A 277 -0.71 3.96 -1.39
N LYS A 278 -1.74 4.20 -2.22
CA LYS A 278 -1.82 5.34 -3.14
C LYS A 278 -3.04 6.18 -2.76
N ALA A 279 -2.82 7.41 -2.32
CA ALA A 279 -3.88 8.28 -1.83
C ALA A 279 -3.91 9.58 -2.64
N TYR A 280 -5.07 9.93 -3.17
CA TYR A 280 -5.27 11.09 -4.05
C TYR A 280 -6.39 11.98 -3.52
N GLY A 281 -6.11 13.25 -3.29
CA GLY A 281 -7.14 14.28 -3.16
C GLY A 281 -7.76 14.59 -4.52
N GLY A 282 -9.05 14.85 -4.55
CA GLY A 282 -9.73 15.36 -5.74
C GLY A 282 -9.67 16.87 -5.79
N ASP A 283 -10.13 17.43 -6.89
CA ASP A 283 -10.14 18.88 -7.10
C ASP A 283 -11.16 19.59 -6.19
N VAL A 284 -10.81 20.78 -5.76
CA VAL A 284 -11.67 21.60 -4.90
C VAL A 284 -11.92 22.94 -5.56
N THR A 285 -13.20 23.30 -5.72
CA THR A 285 -13.62 24.58 -6.31
C THR A 285 -14.58 25.33 -5.41
N LYS A 286 -14.62 26.66 -5.55
CA LYS A 286 -15.49 27.56 -4.80
C LYS A 286 -16.82 27.77 -5.52
N ASN A 287 -17.93 27.80 -4.79
CA ASN A 287 -19.20 28.29 -5.27
C ASN A 287 -19.20 29.82 -5.33
N GLN A 288 -19.96 30.42 -6.26
CA GLN A 288 -20.15 31.86 -6.29
C GLN A 288 -20.79 32.37 -4.99
N GLY A 289 -20.24 33.46 -4.43
CA GLY A 289 -20.70 34.06 -3.19
C GLY A 289 -20.20 33.38 -1.91
N ALA A 290 -19.28 32.42 -2.03
CA ALA A 290 -18.70 31.68 -0.90
C ALA A 290 -17.79 32.59 -0.03
N SER A 291 -17.77 32.32 1.29
CA SER A 291 -16.81 32.89 2.23
C SER A 291 -15.38 32.43 1.93
N ASN A 292 -14.39 33.18 2.45
CA ASN A 292 -12.96 32.85 2.34
C ASN A 292 -12.55 31.75 3.36
N GLU A 293 -13.38 30.71 3.54
CA GLU A 293 -13.07 29.60 4.41
C GLU A 293 -12.22 28.54 3.70
N TRP A 294 -11.68 27.65 4.51
CA TRP A 294 -10.69 26.67 4.12
C TRP A 294 -11.11 25.79 2.93
N SER A 295 -10.24 25.70 1.93
CA SER A 295 -10.36 24.78 0.79
C SER A 295 -9.12 23.90 0.77
N THR A 296 -9.31 22.60 1.00
CA THR A 296 -8.16 21.68 1.09
C THR A 296 -8.34 20.47 0.20
N SER A 297 -7.27 20.16 -0.53
CA SER A 297 -7.15 18.88 -1.22
C SER A 297 -5.94 18.12 -0.70
N MET A 298 -6.15 16.89 -0.26
CA MET A 298 -5.13 16.10 0.43
C MET A 298 -5.08 14.67 -0.08
N GLY A 299 -3.88 14.15 -0.32
CA GLY A 299 -3.72 12.71 -0.47
C GLY A 299 -4.11 12.01 0.82
N ILE A 300 -3.45 12.37 1.91
CA ILE A 300 -3.65 11.84 3.26
C ILE A 300 -3.87 13.00 4.23
N CYS A 301 -4.90 12.87 5.07
CA CYS A 301 -5.08 13.64 6.30
C CYS A 301 -5.11 12.67 7.48
N ALA A 302 -4.21 12.81 8.44
CA ALA A 302 -4.16 11.95 9.62
C ALA A 302 -3.69 12.75 10.84
N ALA A 303 -4.17 12.37 12.04
CA ALA A 303 -3.66 12.94 13.27
C ALA A 303 -2.23 12.45 13.56
N ASP A 304 -2.03 11.15 13.49
CA ASP A 304 -0.71 10.54 13.54
C ASP A 304 -0.54 9.62 12.31
N PHE A 305 0.65 9.60 11.73
CA PHE A 305 0.97 8.81 10.55
C PHE A 305 2.22 7.97 10.81
N GLU A 306 2.14 6.67 10.61
CA GLU A 306 3.27 5.76 10.76
C GLU A 306 3.44 4.91 9.50
N ALA A 307 4.65 4.86 8.96
CA ALA A 307 5.02 3.91 7.91
C ALA A 307 6.30 3.18 8.32
N SER A 308 6.29 1.85 8.24
CA SER A 308 7.38 0.99 8.71
C SER A 308 7.61 -0.23 7.81
N ALA A 309 8.59 -1.06 8.16
CA ALA A 309 9.00 -2.23 7.40
C ALA A 309 9.33 -1.88 5.93
N ASN A 310 8.65 -2.46 4.95
CA ASN A 310 8.83 -2.18 3.52
C ASN A 310 7.63 -1.43 2.93
N ALA A 311 6.88 -0.75 3.75
CA ALA A 311 5.69 -0.02 3.35
C ALA A 311 5.97 1.02 2.26
N SER A 312 5.02 1.20 1.35
CA SER A 312 5.09 2.14 0.24
C SER A 312 3.92 3.08 0.27
N VAL A 313 4.18 4.37 0.36
CA VAL A 313 3.13 5.37 0.41
C VAL A 313 3.34 6.42 -0.69
N TYR A 314 2.29 6.64 -1.47
CA TYR A 314 2.19 7.71 -2.45
C TYR A 314 0.99 8.57 -2.11
N ALA A 315 1.21 9.84 -1.84
CA ALA A 315 0.17 10.78 -1.43
C ALA A 315 0.18 12.02 -2.32
N TYR A 316 -0.94 12.29 -2.99
CA TYR A 316 -1.09 13.37 -3.94
C TYR A 316 -2.26 14.27 -3.56
N GLY A 317 -2.01 15.57 -3.39
CA GLY A 317 -3.05 16.56 -3.33
C GLY A 317 -3.62 16.84 -4.73
N GLY A 318 -4.92 17.08 -4.85
CA GLY A 318 -5.56 17.54 -6.08
C GLY A 318 -5.44 19.06 -6.23
N GLN A 319 -6.07 19.64 -7.25
CA GLN A 319 -6.02 21.07 -7.52
C GLN A 319 -7.01 21.84 -6.64
N THR A 320 -6.64 23.05 -6.22
CA THR A 320 -7.56 23.97 -5.57
C THR A 320 -7.66 25.25 -6.37
N TYR A 321 -8.87 25.61 -6.81
CA TYR A 321 -9.12 26.71 -7.73
C TYR A 321 -9.80 27.91 -7.05
N GLY A 322 -9.35 29.08 -7.43
CA GLY A 322 -10.13 30.31 -7.32
C GLY A 322 -10.23 30.94 -5.95
N ASP A 323 -9.29 30.71 -5.03
CA ASP A 323 -9.32 31.35 -3.73
C ASP A 323 -8.03 31.49 -2.95
N MET A 324 -8.05 32.57 -2.18
CA MET A 324 -7.03 33.02 -1.27
C MET A 324 -6.63 32.04 -0.16
N ALA A 325 -7.44 31.03 0.15
CA ALA A 325 -7.24 30.12 1.27
C ALA A 325 -7.13 28.65 0.83
N GLY A 326 -6.97 28.40 -0.48
CA GLY A 326 -6.82 27.04 -1.00
C GLY A 326 -5.47 26.45 -0.62
N SER A 327 -5.44 25.22 -0.10
CA SER A 327 -4.20 24.49 0.15
C SER A 327 -4.30 23.09 -0.45
N SER A 328 -3.23 22.69 -1.11
CA SER A 328 -3.09 21.33 -1.62
C SER A 328 -1.89 20.64 -0.98
N MET A 329 -2.10 19.44 -0.45
CA MET A 329 -1.12 18.71 0.34
C MET A 329 -1.06 17.24 -0.07
N GLY A 330 0.15 16.70 -0.22
CA GLY A 330 0.32 15.26 -0.30
C GLY A 330 -0.10 14.61 1.02
N VAL A 331 0.54 15.00 2.11
CA VAL A 331 0.22 14.54 3.48
C VAL A 331 -0.04 15.75 4.37
N TYR A 332 -1.16 15.71 5.09
CA TYR A 332 -1.50 16.65 6.17
C TYR A 332 -1.53 15.94 7.50
N ILE A 333 -0.66 16.37 8.42
CA ILE A 333 -0.57 15.88 9.79
C ILE A 333 -1.27 16.86 10.70
N HIS A 334 -2.48 16.51 11.14
CA HIS A 334 -3.33 17.43 11.87
C HIS A 334 -4.12 16.72 12.96
N LYS A 335 -4.08 17.24 14.17
CA LYS A 335 -4.79 16.69 15.32
C LYS A 335 -5.69 17.76 15.94
N ILE A 336 -6.98 17.56 15.82
CA ILE A 336 -7.96 18.45 16.43
C ILE A 336 -7.96 18.24 17.95
N TYR A 337 -7.75 19.29 18.72
CA TYR A 337 -7.82 19.31 20.21
C TYR A 337 -6.70 18.56 20.96
N GLN A 338 -5.54 18.30 20.37
CA GLN A 338 -4.39 17.73 21.07
C GLN A 338 -3.11 18.50 20.73
N GLU A 339 -2.19 18.57 21.72
CA GLU A 339 -1.00 19.41 21.62
C GLU A 339 0.05 18.92 20.63
N HIS A 340 0.11 17.61 20.34
CA HIS A 340 1.14 17.02 19.51
C HIS A 340 0.59 15.97 18.55
N SER A 341 1.08 16.01 17.31
CA SER A 341 0.90 14.98 16.29
C SER A 341 2.25 14.55 15.73
N GLU A 342 2.36 13.33 15.24
CA GLU A 342 3.61 12.83 14.69
C GLU A 342 3.39 12.07 13.38
N ALA A 343 4.25 12.38 12.38
CA ALA A 343 4.48 11.49 11.26
C ALA A 343 5.81 10.78 11.47
N LYS A 344 5.80 9.46 11.45
CA LYS A 344 6.99 8.65 11.66
C LYS A 344 7.20 7.68 10.50
N LEU A 345 8.41 7.70 9.94
CA LEU A 345 8.85 6.71 8.97
C LEU A 345 10.08 5.98 9.50
N SER A 346 10.06 4.66 9.43
CA SER A 346 11.16 3.83 9.92
C SER A 346 11.42 2.61 9.04
N ASP A 347 12.43 1.84 9.40
CA ASP A 347 12.89 0.66 8.67
C ASP A 347 13.22 0.99 7.20
N ASN A 348 12.48 0.46 6.26
CA ASN A 348 12.65 0.65 4.83
C ASN A 348 11.44 1.35 4.20
N ALA A 349 10.62 2.01 5.00
CA ALA A 349 9.43 2.68 4.50
C ALA A 349 9.76 3.76 3.47
N PHE A 350 8.90 3.87 2.48
CA PHE A 350 8.98 4.85 1.41
C PHE A 350 7.76 5.75 1.43
N LEU A 351 7.97 7.06 1.35
CA LEU A 351 6.92 8.07 1.17
C LEU A 351 7.27 8.99 0.02
N TYR A 352 6.40 9.04 -0.98
CA TYR A 352 6.31 10.13 -1.93
C TYR A 352 5.08 10.97 -1.61
N ALA A 353 5.27 12.25 -1.37
CA ALA A 353 4.19 13.17 -1.02
C ALA A 353 4.25 14.42 -1.91
N GLU A 354 3.19 14.70 -2.65
CA GLU A 354 3.13 15.81 -3.60
C GLU A 354 1.85 16.62 -3.41
N GLY A 355 1.98 17.92 -3.18
CA GLY A 355 0.87 18.86 -3.27
C GLY A 355 0.45 19.08 -4.72
N GLY A 356 -0.83 19.37 -4.97
CA GLY A 356 -1.33 19.78 -6.27
C GLY A 356 -1.09 21.26 -6.53
N GLN A 357 -1.41 21.71 -7.75
CA GLN A 357 -1.46 23.13 -8.07
C GLN A 357 -2.54 23.82 -7.22
N SER A 358 -2.24 24.99 -6.69
CA SER A 358 -3.13 25.66 -5.73
C SER A 358 -3.24 27.15 -6.03
N GLY A 359 -4.44 27.69 -5.84
CA GLY A 359 -4.65 29.14 -5.79
C GLY A 359 -4.09 29.82 -4.54
N GLY A 360 -3.73 29.02 -3.52
CA GLY A 360 -3.07 29.45 -2.29
C GLY A 360 -1.77 28.68 -2.08
N SER A 361 -1.73 27.74 -1.14
CA SER A 361 -0.49 27.03 -0.76
C SER A 361 -0.41 25.59 -1.25
N SER A 362 0.81 25.13 -1.61
CA SER A 362 1.08 23.75 -2.02
C SER A 362 2.19 23.13 -1.18
N TYR A 363 1.93 21.95 -0.60
CA TYR A 363 2.85 21.24 0.28
C TYR A 363 2.96 19.76 -0.11
N GLY A 364 4.18 19.24 -0.13
CA GLY A 364 4.38 17.79 -0.12
C GLY A 364 3.87 17.21 1.21
N ILE A 365 4.49 17.64 2.30
CA ILE A 365 4.08 17.29 3.68
C ILE A 365 3.82 18.59 4.44
N TYR A 366 2.63 18.70 5.03
CA TYR A 366 2.27 19.81 5.91
C TYR A 366 1.86 19.28 7.28
N GLY A 367 2.35 19.92 8.34
CA GLY A 367 1.95 19.70 9.71
C GLY A 367 1.72 21.02 10.42
N ASP A 368 0.86 21.01 11.43
CA ASP A 368 0.56 22.22 12.19
C ASP A 368 1.82 22.78 12.85
N ARG A 369 1.98 24.09 12.72
CA ARG A 369 3.20 24.80 13.11
C ARG A 369 3.00 25.74 14.29
N HIS A 370 1.83 25.77 14.88
CA HIS A 370 1.54 26.60 16.06
C HIS A 370 2.16 25.97 17.32
N ALA A 371 2.51 26.80 18.29
CA ALA A 371 3.13 26.35 19.53
C ALA A 371 2.23 25.44 20.37
N ASP A 372 0.93 25.55 20.19
CA ASP A 372 -0.14 24.77 20.83
C ASP A 372 -0.59 23.54 20.02
N GLN A 373 -0.11 23.42 18.78
CA GLN A 373 -0.42 22.31 17.87
C GLN A 373 0.86 21.94 17.10
N GLN A 374 1.71 21.13 17.72
CA GLN A 374 3.04 20.81 17.20
C GLN A 374 3.01 19.51 16.42
N SER A 375 3.27 19.59 15.11
CA SER A 375 3.43 18.39 14.27
C SER A 375 4.90 18.08 14.05
N LEU A 376 5.34 16.91 14.46
CA LEU A 376 6.70 16.42 14.33
C LEU A 376 6.81 15.41 13.19
N LEU A 377 7.83 15.55 12.36
CA LEU A 377 8.21 14.56 11.36
C LEU A 377 9.48 13.82 11.83
N THR A 378 9.38 12.50 12.02
CA THR A 378 10.49 11.66 12.46
C THR A 378 10.86 10.64 11.38
N ILE A 379 12.15 10.61 11.01
CA ILE A 379 12.69 9.70 10.00
C ILE A 379 13.77 8.84 10.64
N GLU A 380 13.68 7.54 10.50
CA GLU A 380 14.58 6.57 11.13
C GLU A 380 15.08 5.52 10.13
N ASP A 381 16.16 4.85 10.50
CA ASP A 381 16.76 3.70 9.81
C ASP A 381 17.10 3.95 8.34
N ASN A 382 16.38 3.35 7.41
CA ASN A 382 16.57 3.45 5.96
C ASN A 382 15.36 4.09 5.27
N ALA A 383 14.47 4.70 6.04
CA ALA A 383 13.29 5.32 5.47
C ALA A 383 13.65 6.38 4.42
N TYR A 384 12.83 6.47 3.39
CA TYR A 384 13.04 7.39 2.28
C TYR A 384 11.80 8.26 2.11
N ILE A 385 12.02 9.57 2.10
CA ILE A 385 10.98 10.57 1.85
C ILE A 385 11.35 11.39 0.63
N GLU A 386 10.40 11.55 -0.28
CA GLU A 386 10.43 12.57 -1.32
C GLU A 386 9.16 13.42 -1.22
N ALA A 387 9.32 14.71 -0.94
CA ALA A 387 8.21 15.63 -0.67
C ALA A 387 8.30 16.84 -1.61
N VAL A 388 7.20 17.12 -2.34
CA VAL A 388 7.16 18.10 -3.42
C VAL A 388 6.01 19.08 -3.23
N GLY A 389 6.32 20.37 -3.08
CA GLY A 389 5.36 21.48 -3.25
C GLY A 389 5.31 21.89 -4.72
N LYS A 390 4.11 22.00 -5.27
CA LYS A 390 3.89 22.46 -6.66
C LYS A 390 3.69 23.96 -6.79
N GLU A 391 3.40 24.37 -8.00
CA GLU A 391 3.13 25.77 -8.35
C GLU A 391 1.90 26.32 -7.63
N ILE A 392 2.00 27.60 -7.26
CA ILE A 392 0.94 28.38 -6.64
C ILE A 392 0.70 29.63 -7.46
N GLU A 393 -0.51 30.16 -7.40
CA GLU A 393 -0.86 31.38 -8.16
C GLU A 393 -0.42 32.66 -7.46
N ASP A 394 0.07 32.61 -6.21
CA ASP A 394 0.56 33.73 -5.37
C ASP A 394 -0.30 35.01 -5.42
N VAL A 395 -1.59 34.86 -5.25
CA VAL A 395 -2.56 35.93 -5.36
C VAL A 395 -2.53 36.88 -4.16
N HIS A 396 -2.02 36.47 -2.98
CA HIS A 396 -2.22 37.22 -1.73
C HIS A 396 -0.99 37.39 -0.83
N GLY A 397 0.18 37.13 -1.29
CA GLY A 397 1.39 37.41 -0.51
C GLY A 397 1.55 36.58 0.79
N THR A 398 0.65 35.65 1.13
CA THR A 398 0.78 34.68 2.26
C THR A 398 1.00 33.26 1.79
N ASP A 399 0.83 33.01 0.51
CA ASP A 399 0.85 31.73 -0.13
C ASP A 399 2.26 31.13 -0.17
N ARG A 400 2.37 29.82 -0.04
CA ARG A 400 3.65 29.11 0.12
C ARG A 400 3.72 27.86 -0.71
N SER A 401 4.88 27.55 -1.26
CA SER A 401 5.21 26.26 -1.81
C SER A 401 6.37 25.65 -1.03
N ASN A 402 6.13 24.51 -0.41
CA ASN A 402 7.16 23.80 0.33
C ASN A 402 7.10 22.29 0.06
N GLY A 403 8.26 21.64 -0.02
CA GLY A 403 8.31 20.18 0.06
C GLY A 403 7.82 19.70 1.43
N ILE A 404 8.42 20.21 2.50
CA ILE A 404 8.05 19.89 3.89
C ILE A 404 7.83 21.19 4.67
N SER A 405 6.71 21.26 5.38
CA SER A 405 6.40 22.36 6.30
C SER A 405 5.77 21.79 7.57
N THR A 406 6.55 21.71 8.66
CA THR A 406 6.14 21.14 9.95
C THR A 406 6.65 21.95 11.12
N TYR A 407 6.17 21.69 12.33
CA TYR A 407 6.69 22.33 13.53
C TYR A 407 8.16 21.96 13.76
N GLY A 408 8.51 20.66 13.67
CA GLY A 408 9.88 20.19 13.81
C GLY A 408 10.14 18.92 12.98
N MET A 409 11.42 18.62 12.77
CA MET A 409 11.85 17.42 12.06
C MET A 409 13.02 16.76 12.79
N ARG A 410 12.92 15.45 13.01
CA ARG A 410 13.95 14.62 13.63
C ARG A 410 14.43 13.56 12.66
N ILE A 411 15.73 13.50 12.41
CA ILE A 411 16.36 12.56 11.47
C ILE A 411 17.32 11.66 12.26
N ASN A 412 16.90 10.43 12.46
CA ASN A 412 17.66 9.38 13.12
C ASN A 412 18.23 8.35 12.12
N GLY A 413 18.05 8.60 10.83
CA GLY A 413 18.47 7.73 9.73
C GLY A 413 17.79 8.14 8.42
N GLY A 414 18.05 7.39 7.35
CA GLY A 414 17.34 7.49 6.08
C GLY A 414 17.76 8.63 5.16
N THR A 415 16.89 8.91 4.19
CA THR A 415 17.06 9.93 3.17
C THR A 415 15.81 10.79 3.06
N VAL A 416 15.98 12.10 3.01
CA VAL A 416 14.91 13.07 2.79
C VAL A 416 15.25 13.90 1.56
N ILE A 417 14.34 13.94 0.59
CA ILE A 417 14.38 14.87 -0.53
C ILE A 417 13.15 15.75 -0.43
N ALA A 418 13.37 17.05 -0.44
CA ALA A 418 12.30 18.03 -0.41
C ALA A 418 12.49 19.04 -1.54
N SER A 419 11.40 19.42 -2.21
CA SER A 419 11.46 20.43 -3.27
C SER A 419 10.22 21.27 -3.35
N ALA A 420 10.39 22.52 -3.82
CA ALA A 420 9.33 23.46 -4.13
C ALA A 420 9.45 23.90 -5.58
N LYS A 421 8.39 23.77 -6.39
CA LYS A 421 8.43 23.95 -7.85
C LYS A 421 7.82 25.27 -8.37
N THR A 422 7.59 26.24 -7.51
CA THR A 422 7.01 27.51 -7.96
C THR A 422 8.07 28.53 -8.38
N GLN A 423 7.70 29.44 -9.26
CA GLN A 423 8.48 30.64 -9.59
C GLN A 423 7.99 31.93 -8.88
N ALA A 424 6.97 31.80 -8.04
CA ALA A 424 6.44 32.91 -7.26
C ALA A 424 7.47 33.41 -6.24
N ASN A 425 7.15 34.51 -5.58
CA ASN A 425 7.98 35.32 -4.69
C ASN A 425 8.95 34.50 -3.80
N GLN A 426 10.27 34.73 -3.99
CA GLN A 426 11.33 33.86 -3.44
C GLN A 426 11.31 33.72 -1.90
N ASP A 427 10.78 34.71 -1.18
CA ASP A 427 10.75 34.69 0.30
C ASP A 427 9.79 33.67 0.92
N LYS A 428 9.00 32.97 0.09
CA LYS A 428 7.93 32.07 0.52
C LYS A 428 8.07 30.65 -0.01
N ILE A 429 9.18 30.39 -0.63
CA ILE A 429 9.52 29.12 -1.22
C ILE A 429 10.67 28.54 -0.43
N ALA A 430 10.48 27.37 0.12
CA ALA A 430 11.55 26.61 0.78
C ALA A 430 11.29 25.12 0.59
N ALA A 431 12.33 24.37 0.30
CA ALA A 431 12.21 22.92 0.29
C ALA A 431 11.73 22.41 1.65
N ILE A 432 12.32 22.93 2.73
CA ILE A 432 11.97 22.55 4.11
C ILE A 432 11.76 23.83 4.95
N LEU A 433 10.60 23.92 5.60
CA LEU A 433 10.24 25.02 6.46
C LEU A 433 9.82 24.48 7.83
N LEU A 434 10.65 24.70 8.85
CA LEU A 434 10.42 24.28 10.22
C LEU A 434 10.18 25.49 11.14
N ASN A 435 9.46 25.28 12.24
CA ASN A 435 9.15 26.35 13.19
C ASN A 435 10.06 26.32 14.41
N GLN A 436 10.18 25.16 15.09
CA GLN A 436 10.99 25.04 16.30
C GLN A 436 11.59 23.63 16.46
N PRO A 437 12.89 23.45 16.48
CA PRO A 437 13.90 24.45 16.06
C PRO A 437 13.79 24.68 14.54
N PRO A 438 14.29 25.80 14.01
CA PRO A 438 14.22 26.08 12.58
C PRO A 438 15.14 25.19 11.71
N LEU A 439 15.75 24.20 12.33
CA LEU A 439 16.67 23.24 11.72
C LEU A 439 16.21 21.80 12.05
N PRO A 440 16.44 20.84 11.16
CA PRO A 440 16.31 19.43 11.51
C PRO A 440 17.20 19.05 12.70
N THR A 441 16.73 18.19 13.57
CA THR A 441 17.54 17.59 14.63
C THR A 441 18.01 16.21 14.21
N TYR A 442 19.25 15.85 14.57
CA TYR A 442 19.87 14.59 14.20
C TYR A 442 20.15 13.74 15.43
N ALA A 443 20.14 12.42 15.28
CA ALA A 443 20.56 11.52 16.34
C ALA A 443 22.02 11.77 16.74
N GLN A 444 22.34 11.57 17.99
CA GLN A 444 23.71 11.76 18.50
C GLN A 444 24.71 10.91 17.71
N GLY A 445 25.76 11.53 17.20
CA GLY A 445 26.80 10.88 16.42
C GLY A 445 26.48 10.69 14.95
N LEU A 446 25.29 11.11 14.49
CA LEU A 446 24.92 11.08 13.09
C LEU A 446 25.46 12.33 12.37
N THR A 447 26.24 12.12 11.31
CA THR A 447 26.72 13.21 10.44
C THR A 447 26.02 13.13 9.10
N PRO A 448 25.02 14.00 8.83
CA PRO A 448 24.31 13.98 7.56
C PRO A 448 25.17 14.60 6.46
N THR A 449 25.01 14.11 5.24
CA THR A 449 25.40 14.84 4.03
C THR A 449 24.18 15.63 3.56
N VAL A 450 24.34 16.93 3.39
CA VAL A 450 23.29 17.81 2.87
C VAL A 450 23.73 18.38 1.54
N THR A 451 22.84 18.31 0.54
CA THR A 451 23.00 19.03 -0.72
C THR A 451 21.77 19.91 -0.93
N ALA A 452 21.97 21.13 -1.41
CA ALA A 452 20.92 22.12 -1.58
C ALA A 452 21.16 22.98 -2.82
N GLY A 453 20.10 23.49 -3.44
CA GLY A 453 20.16 24.35 -4.61
C GLY A 453 18.78 24.74 -5.12
N GLU A 454 18.76 25.49 -6.22
CA GLU A 454 17.53 25.89 -6.89
C GLU A 454 16.84 24.69 -7.59
N THR A 455 17.61 23.72 -8.01
CA THR A 455 17.17 22.46 -8.61
C THR A 455 18.10 21.32 -8.18
N GLU A 456 17.68 20.09 -8.37
CA GLU A 456 18.53 18.91 -8.13
C GLU A 456 19.86 19.00 -8.91
N ALA A 457 19.80 19.39 -10.19
CA ALA A 457 20.99 19.50 -11.05
C ALA A 457 21.95 20.62 -10.63
N ALA A 458 21.47 21.66 -9.97
CA ALA A 458 22.27 22.79 -9.48
C ALA A 458 22.65 22.65 -8.00
N ALA A 459 22.27 21.56 -7.33
CA ALA A 459 22.50 21.36 -5.91
C ALA A 459 23.98 21.07 -5.65
N VAL A 460 24.50 21.69 -4.60
CA VAL A 460 25.88 21.54 -4.11
C VAL A 460 25.89 21.14 -2.64
N SER A 461 27.04 20.68 -2.15
CA SER A 461 27.22 20.39 -0.73
C SER A 461 26.93 21.65 0.12
N ALA A 462 26.14 21.49 1.15
CA ALA A 462 25.67 22.59 2.02
C ALA A 462 25.85 22.25 3.49
N ASP A 463 25.95 23.28 4.33
CA ASP A 463 26.10 23.13 5.77
C ASP A 463 24.74 22.84 6.43
N ALA A 464 24.65 21.71 7.10
CA ALA A 464 23.45 21.27 7.84
C ALA A 464 23.11 22.19 9.04
N ALA A 465 24.05 22.96 9.53
CA ALA A 465 23.86 23.88 10.66
C ALA A 465 23.29 25.25 10.25
N LEU A 466 23.22 25.55 8.95
CA LEU A 466 22.71 26.82 8.45
C LEU A 466 21.23 26.74 8.07
N ALA A 467 20.38 27.55 8.69
CA ALA A 467 18.96 27.63 8.37
C ALA A 467 18.70 27.97 6.88
N GLY A 468 19.54 28.81 6.27
CA GLY A 468 19.48 29.16 4.85
C GLY A 468 19.63 27.96 3.89
N THR A 469 20.27 26.88 4.31
CA THR A 469 20.39 25.64 3.52
C THR A 469 19.02 25.05 3.18
N TYR A 470 18.10 25.07 4.13
CA TYR A 470 16.75 24.50 3.98
C TYR A 470 15.76 25.42 3.25
N ALA A 471 16.13 26.69 3.11
CA ALA A 471 15.38 27.67 2.33
C ALA A 471 15.56 27.53 0.82
N ASN A 472 16.53 26.73 0.34
CA ASN A 472 16.68 26.44 -1.09
C ASN A 472 15.42 25.72 -1.63
N ARG A 473 15.24 25.77 -2.94
CA ARG A 473 14.08 25.12 -3.60
C ARG A 473 14.20 23.61 -3.67
N TRP A 474 15.41 23.07 -3.59
CA TRP A 474 15.68 21.65 -3.54
C TRP A 474 16.71 21.35 -2.45
N VAL A 475 16.39 20.39 -1.61
CA VAL A 475 17.24 19.93 -0.50
C VAL A 475 17.20 18.43 -0.42
N LYS A 476 18.38 17.80 -0.35
CA LYS A 476 18.54 16.39 0.01
C LYS A 476 19.36 16.28 1.30
N ILE A 477 18.83 15.51 2.24
CA ILE A 477 19.49 15.14 3.48
C ILE A 477 19.70 13.62 3.44
N GLN A 478 20.93 13.19 3.60
CA GLN A 478 21.29 11.79 3.52
C GLN A 478 22.22 11.42 4.67
N THR A 479 21.95 10.27 5.28
CA THR A 479 22.69 9.80 6.46
C THR A 479 23.63 8.63 6.14
N ARG A 480 23.70 8.20 4.88
CA ARG A 480 24.50 7.07 4.38
C ARG A 480 25.15 7.41 3.05
N GLU A 481 26.21 6.69 2.69
CA GLU A 481 26.82 6.78 1.35
C GLU A 481 25.84 6.33 0.26
N SER A 482 25.94 6.99 -0.89
CA SER A 482 25.10 6.67 -2.06
C SER A 482 25.46 5.30 -2.62
N ASN A 483 24.45 4.46 -2.80
CA ASN A 483 24.56 3.16 -3.46
C ASN A 483 23.51 3.04 -4.56
N TYR A 484 23.95 2.87 -5.79
CA TYR A 484 23.12 2.68 -6.96
C TYR A 484 23.16 1.21 -7.37
N ALA A 485 22.02 0.53 -7.40
CA ALA A 485 21.93 -0.86 -7.81
C ALA A 485 20.54 -1.20 -8.32
N ILE A 486 20.47 -1.95 -9.42
CA ILE A 486 19.21 -2.51 -9.92
C ILE A 486 19.34 -4.02 -10.13
N THR A 487 18.21 -4.71 -10.05
CA THR A 487 18.08 -6.12 -10.39
C THR A 487 16.88 -6.32 -11.30
N ALA A 488 16.90 -7.36 -12.13
CA ALA A 488 15.77 -7.75 -12.97
C ALA A 488 15.33 -9.18 -12.65
N ALA A 489 14.04 -9.39 -12.56
CA ALA A 489 13.45 -10.70 -12.30
C ALA A 489 12.25 -10.98 -13.23
N PRO A 490 12.10 -12.21 -13.71
CA PRO A 490 13.06 -13.31 -13.58
C PRO A 490 14.34 -13.07 -14.37
N SER A 491 15.46 -13.67 -13.96
CA SER A 491 16.75 -13.56 -14.67
C SER A 491 16.77 -14.33 -15.99
N VAL A 492 15.84 -15.26 -16.19
CA VAL A 492 15.66 -16.05 -17.43
C VAL A 492 14.18 -16.10 -17.74
N ILE A 493 13.84 -15.79 -18.99
CA ILE A 493 12.51 -15.99 -19.56
C ILE A 493 12.60 -17.04 -20.65
N ASP A 494 11.99 -18.19 -20.47
CA ASP A 494 11.89 -19.24 -21.46
C ASP A 494 10.47 -19.31 -22.04
N PHE A 495 10.31 -19.03 -23.33
CA PHE A 495 9.05 -19.14 -24.05
C PHE A 495 8.77 -20.56 -24.57
N GLY A 496 9.72 -21.49 -24.34
CA GLY A 496 9.60 -22.89 -24.73
C GLY A 496 9.91 -23.15 -26.19
N THR A 497 9.47 -24.32 -26.68
CA THR A 497 9.64 -24.78 -28.04
C THR A 497 8.29 -24.91 -28.75
N VAL A 498 8.16 -24.29 -29.90
CA VAL A 498 6.97 -24.33 -30.75
C VAL A 498 7.29 -24.89 -32.15
N LYS A 499 6.27 -25.29 -32.89
CA LYS A 499 6.43 -25.63 -34.33
C LYS A 499 6.25 -24.39 -35.19
N THR A 500 6.79 -24.38 -36.42
CA THR A 500 6.45 -23.34 -37.40
C THR A 500 4.95 -23.20 -37.56
N ASP A 501 4.46 -22.00 -37.87
CA ASP A 501 3.04 -21.63 -37.91
C ASP A 501 2.37 -21.64 -36.52
N TYR A 502 3.14 -21.35 -35.47
CA TYR A 502 2.65 -21.22 -34.09
C TYR A 502 1.82 -19.93 -33.85
N ALA A 503 0.91 -19.97 -32.95
CA ALA A 503 0.33 -18.74 -32.40
C ALA A 503 1.37 -18.01 -31.53
N GLN A 504 1.49 -16.70 -31.68
CA GLN A 504 2.46 -15.89 -30.95
C GLN A 504 2.33 -16.15 -29.45
N PRO A 505 3.43 -16.52 -28.75
CA PRO A 505 3.40 -16.71 -27.30
C PRO A 505 2.93 -15.45 -26.57
N ALA A 506 2.23 -15.61 -25.46
CA ALA A 506 1.83 -14.48 -24.63
C ALA A 506 3.05 -13.69 -24.11
N PRO A 507 2.95 -12.36 -23.97
CA PRO A 507 4.03 -11.56 -23.40
C PRO A 507 4.30 -11.97 -21.95
N LYS A 508 5.57 -11.88 -21.52
CA LYS A 508 5.99 -12.13 -20.14
C LYS A 508 6.58 -10.88 -19.53
N THR A 509 6.28 -10.63 -18.27
CA THR A 509 6.75 -9.45 -17.53
C THR A 509 8.15 -9.66 -16.95
N VAL A 510 8.97 -8.61 -17.03
CA VAL A 510 10.22 -8.44 -16.31
C VAL A 510 10.01 -7.30 -15.32
N THR A 511 10.25 -7.57 -14.04
CA THR A 511 10.23 -6.58 -12.98
C THR A 511 11.66 -6.12 -12.69
N ILE A 512 11.92 -4.84 -12.83
CA ILE A 512 13.19 -4.19 -12.50
C ILE A 512 13.05 -3.59 -11.10
N THR A 513 13.91 -3.96 -10.17
CA THR A 513 13.89 -3.46 -8.78
C THR A 513 15.13 -2.62 -8.51
N ASN A 514 14.96 -1.43 -7.97
CA ASN A 514 16.06 -0.66 -7.41
C ASN A 514 16.43 -1.23 -6.04
N THR A 515 17.59 -1.87 -5.95
CA THR A 515 18.13 -2.47 -4.72
C THR A 515 19.14 -1.55 -4.00
N GLY A 516 19.40 -0.37 -4.56
CA GLY A 516 20.22 0.66 -3.95
C GLY A 516 19.44 1.54 -2.95
N ASN A 517 20.11 2.59 -2.47
CA ASN A 517 19.52 3.61 -1.59
C ASN A 517 19.36 4.98 -2.28
N GLU A 518 19.58 5.04 -3.57
CA GLU A 518 19.43 6.21 -4.42
C GLU A 518 18.40 5.97 -5.51
N THR A 519 17.76 7.02 -5.97
CA THR A 519 16.90 6.96 -7.16
C THR A 519 17.73 6.67 -8.40
N VAL A 520 17.26 5.77 -9.26
CA VAL A 520 17.91 5.40 -10.53
C VAL A 520 17.00 5.80 -11.69
N GLU A 521 17.57 6.51 -12.66
CA GLU A 521 16.93 6.77 -13.96
C GLU A 521 17.22 5.59 -14.88
N LEU A 522 16.18 4.90 -15.32
CA LEU A 522 16.30 3.77 -16.23
C LEU A 522 16.31 4.22 -17.69
N SER A 523 17.25 3.69 -18.44
CA SER A 523 17.25 3.80 -19.91
C SER A 523 16.32 2.77 -20.54
N GLU A 524 15.91 2.99 -21.79
CA GLU A 524 15.16 1.99 -22.54
C GLU A 524 15.89 0.64 -22.54
N ALA A 525 15.13 -0.43 -22.45
CA ALA A 525 15.67 -1.79 -22.45
C ALA A 525 16.21 -2.15 -23.86
N VAL A 526 17.40 -2.71 -23.92
CA VAL A 526 18.11 -3.01 -25.16
C VAL A 526 18.27 -4.52 -25.34
N LEU A 527 17.86 -5.02 -26.48
CA LEU A 527 18.09 -6.40 -26.92
C LEU A 527 19.45 -6.50 -27.62
N GLU A 528 20.25 -7.51 -27.29
CA GLU A 528 21.58 -7.71 -27.87
C GLU A 528 21.57 -7.80 -29.42
N LYS A 529 20.59 -8.51 -29.98
CA LYS A 529 20.44 -8.72 -31.44
C LYS A 529 19.29 -7.90 -32.05
N ASN A 530 18.40 -7.38 -31.21
CA ASN A 530 17.25 -6.50 -31.55
C ASN A 530 16.35 -6.97 -32.72
N SER A 531 16.24 -8.26 -32.93
CA SER A 531 15.56 -8.80 -34.11
C SER A 531 14.35 -9.71 -33.82
N ASN A 532 14.38 -10.50 -32.75
CA ASN A 532 13.48 -11.65 -32.58
C ASN A 532 12.41 -11.47 -31.53
N TYR A 533 12.52 -10.41 -30.71
CA TYR A 533 11.59 -10.09 -29.65
C TYR A 533 11.05 -8.66 -29.79
N THR A 534 9.90 -8.43 -29.21
CA THR A 534 9.36 -7.10 -28.94
C THR A 534 9.42 -6.84 -27.44
N VAL A 535 9.76 -5.61 -27.07
CA VAL A 535 9.85 -5.16 -25.69
C VAL A 535 8.93 -3.95 -25.53
N SER A 536 8.11 -3.92 -24.49
CA SER A 536 7.28 -2.74 -24.20
C SER A 536 8.13 -1.57 -23.66
N LYS A 537 7.54 -0.40 -23.57
CA LYS A 537 8.13 0.69 -22.79
C LYS A 537 8.17 0.32 -21.30
N LEU A 538 9.12 0.90 -20.58
CA LEU A 538 9.14 0.85 -19.12
C LEU A 538 7.85 1.47 -18.54
N SER A 539 7.29 0.86 -17.52
CA SER A 539 6.15 1.42 -16.77
C SER A 539 6.53 2.74 -16.09
N GLU A 540 7.77 2.84 -15.65
CA GLU A 540 8.37 4.03 -15.06
C GLU A 540 9.85 4.11 -15.45
N SER A 541 10.34 5.31 -15.80
CA SER A 541 11.77 5.51 -16.10
C SER A 541 12.57 5.88 -14.86
N ARG A 542 11.94 6.37 -13.80
CA ARG A 542 12.60 6.80 -12.57
C ARG A 542 12.11 5.95 -11.41
N ILE A 543 12.98 5.15 -10.83
CA ILE A 543 12.66 4.26 -9.71
C ILE A 543 13.43 4.65 -8.45
N ALA A 544 12.68 5.07 -7.42
CA ALA A 544 13.22 5.34 -6.11
C ALA A 544 13.72 4.04 -5.44
N PRO A 545 14.51 4.12 -4.37
CA PRO A 545 14.97 2.95 -3.62
C PRO A 545 13.85 1.95 -3.33
N ARG A 546 14.09 0.67 -3.63
CA ARG A 546 13.15 -0.46 -3.45
C ARG A 546 11.86 -0.39 -4.26
N ARG A 547 11.76 0.55 -5.20
CA ARG A 547 10.66 0.61 -6.15
C ARG A 547 11.00 -0.23 -7.38
N THR A 548 9.95 -0.53 -8.13
CA THR A 548 10.03 -1.37 -9.34
C THR A 548 9.52 -0.62 -10.55
N ALA A 549 10.08 -0.95 -11.70
CA ALA A 549 9.49 -0.69 -13.00
C ALA A 549 9.24 -2.02 -13.70
N GLU A 550 8.33 -2.06 -14.63
CA GLU A 550 7.99 -3.26 -15.38
C GLU A 550 8.11 -3.03 -16.87
N ILE A 551 8.51 -4.08 -17.57
CA ILE A 551 8.45 -4.20 -19.02
C ILE A 551 7.90 -5.56 -19.39
N THR A 552 7.30 -5.68 -20.56
CA THR A 552 6.90 -6.96 -21.11
C THR A 552 7.76 -7.30 -22.31
N VAL A 553 8.05 -8.60 -22.46
CA VAL A 553 8.85 -9.16 -23.57
C VAL A 553 8.03 -10.24 -24.26
N GLN A 554 8.07 -10.28 -25.57
CA GLN A 554 7.31 -11.24 -26.39
C GLN A 554 8.12 -11.63 -27.63
N PRO A 555 8.25 -12.92 -27.97
CA PRO A 555 8.81 -13.33 -29.26
C PRO A 555 7.99 -12.77 -30.42
N LYS A 556 8.64 -12.39 -31.50
CA LYS A 556 7.94 -11.99 -32.72
C LYS A 556 7.20 -13.17 -33.33
N ASP A 557 6.14 -12.90 -34.03
CA ASP A 557 5.39 -13.90 -34.81
C ASP A 557 6.14 -14.31 -36.06
N GLY A 558 5.85 -15.52 -36.59
CA GLY A 558 6.35 -15.99 -37.87
C GLY A 558 7.85 -16.23 -37.95
N LEU A 559 8.53 -16.42 -36.83
CA LEU A 559 9.97 -16.75 -36.84
C LEU A 559 10.20 -18.13 -37.48
N ALA A 560 11.24 -18.23 -38.33
CA ALA A 560 11.64 -19.48 -38.95
C ALA A 560 12.08 -20.53 -37.93
N ALA A 561 12.26 -21.78 -38.32
CA ALA A 561 12.83 -22.79 -37.45
C ALA A 561 14.27 -22.39 -37.03
N GLY A 562 14.55 -22.36 -35.75
CA GLY A 562 15.82 -21.93 -35.19
C GLY A 562 15.72 -21.68 -33.68
N GLU A 563 16.86 -21.50 -33.02
CA GLU A 563 16.96 -21.09 -31.64
C GLU A 563 17.14 -19.58 -31.57
N TYR A 564 16.35 -18.93 -30.69
CA TYR A 564 16.27 -17.48 -30.54
C TYR A 564 16.65 -17.08 -29.11
N ASN A 565 17.89 -17.40 -28.71
CA ASN A 565 18.46 -17.00 -27.43
C ASN A 565 19.04 -15.59 -27.55
N GLU A 566 18.65 -14.69 -26.65
CA GLU A 566 19.04 -13.28 -26.66
C GLU A 566 19.12 -12.74 -25.24
N THR A 567 19.93 -11.72 -25.02
CA THR A 567 20.00 -11.01 -23.74
C THR A 567 19.28 -9.67 -23.84
N LEU A 568 18.37 -9.42 -22.89
CA LEU A 568 17.75 -8.13 -22.66
C LEU A 568 18.52 -7.42 -21.54
N THR A 569 19.01 -6.21 -21.81
CA THR A 569 19.74 -5.40 -20.82
C THR A 569 18.98 -4.12 -20.55
N ILE A 570 18.78 -3.83 -19.27
CA ILE A 570 18.22 -2.59 -18.75
C ILE A 570 19.34 -1.87 -18.01
N SER A 571 19.60 -0.61 -18.34
CA SER A 571 20.66 0.17 -17.72
C SER A 571 20.10 1.28 -16.85
N GLY A 572 20.72 1.52 -15.71
CA GLY A 572 20.49 2.71 -14.88
C GLY A 572 21.57 3.78 -15.19
N ASP A 573 21.26 5.02 -14.88
CA ASP A 573 22.09 6.21 -15.18
C ASP A 573 23.46 6.20 -14.51
N LYS A 574 23.68 5.50 -13.44
CA LYS A 574 24.97 5.40 -12.74
C LYS A 574 25.76 4.14 -13.08
N GLY A 575 25.56 3.59 -14.29
CA GLY A 575 26.31 2.43 -14.77
C GLY A 575 25.89 1.12 -14.13
N THR A 576 24.65 1.01 -13.70
CA THR A 576 24.10 -0.17 -13.05
C THR A 576 23.22 -0.97 -14.04
N PRO A 577 23.77 -1.98 -14.74
CA PRO A 577 22.97 -2.80 -15.65
C PRO A 577 22.30 -3.95 -14.89
N ALA A 578 21.12 -4.35 -15.39
CA ALA A 578 20.48 -5.61 -15.07
C ALA A 578 20.14 -6.34 -16.38
N SER A 579 20.33 -7.66 -16.41
CA SER A 579 20.14 -8.45 -17.62
C SER A 579 19.19 -9.61 -17.40
N VAL A 580 18.45 -9.95 -18.44
CA VAL A 580 17.51 -11.08 -18.51
C VAL A 580 17.83 -11.93 -19.74
N GLU A 581 18.03 -13.21 -19.54
CA GLU A 581 18.23 -14.16 -20.65
C GLU A 581 16.86 -14.56 -21.22
N LEU A 582 16.69 -14.41 -22.53
CA LEU A 582 15.50 -14.79 -23.26
C LEU A 582 15.78 -16.06 -24.06
N LYS A 583 14.86 -17.03 -23.98
CA LYS A 583 14.94 -18.32 -24.69
C LYS A 583 13.66 -18.59 -25.44
N PHE A 584 13.79 -18.94 -26.69
CA PHE A 584 12.68 -19.38 -27.53
C PHE A 584 13.19 -20.26 -28.66
N ASN A 585 12.50 -21.36 -28.95
CA ASN A 585 12.90 -22.29 -29.99
C ASN A 585 11.72 -22.58 -30.94
N VAL A 586 11.97 -22.51 -32.23
CA VAL A 586 10.99 -22.87 -33.27
C VAL A 586 11.52 -24.07 -34.04
N ILE A 587 10.75 -25.15 -34.09
CA ILE A 587 11.09 -26.36 -34.87
C ILE A 587 10.19 -26.46 -36.12
N LYS A 588 10.68 -27.10 -37.18
CA LYS A 588 9.89 -27.29 -38.41
C LYS A 588 8.65 -28.13 -38.12
N SER A 589 7.49 -27.72 -38.65
CA SER A 589 6.34 -28.60 -38.77
C SER A 589 6.70 -29.68 -39.79
N GLY A 590 6.73 -30.94 -39.37
CA GLY A 590 7.02 -32.05 -40.26
C GLY A 590 5.93 -32.14 -41.33
N GLY A 591 6.32 -31.93 -42.60
CA GLY A 591 5.47 -32.28 -43.73
C GLY A 591 5.20 -33.78 -43.74
N SER A 592 3.92 -34.17 -43.93
CA SER A 592 3.50 -35.55 -44.02
C SER A 592 4.10 -36.18 -45.29
N SER A 593 5.24 -36.84 -45.17
CA SER A 593 5.68 -37.82 -46.16
C SER A 593 5.25 -39.20 -45.64
N SER A 594 4.30 -39.80 -46.33
CA SER A 594 3.91 -41.19 -46.19
C SER A 594 5.11 -42.10 -46.45
N GLY A 595 5.73 -42.60 -45.42
CA GLY A 595 6.76 -43.60 -45.42
C GLY A 595 6.68 -44.41 -44.14
N GLY A 596 6.22 -45.66 -44.21
CA GLY A 596 6.07 -46.55 -43.06
C GLY A 596 7.43 -46.79 -42.40
N GLY A 597 7.61 -46.22 -41.25
CA GLY A 597 8.68 -46.47 -40.33
C GLY A 597 8.12 -46.66 -38.93
N SER A 598 8.40 -47.83 -38.36
CA SER A 598 8.00 -48.23 -37.02
C SER A 598 8.36 -47.15 -36.01
N TYR A 599 7.37 -46.54 -35.36
CA TYR A 599 7.57 -45.61 -34.24
C TYR A 599 8.17 -46.40 -33.06
N ILE A 600 9.47 -46.26 -32.84
CA ILE A 600 10.04 -46.58 -31.53
C ILE A 600 9.52 -45.54 -30.56
N GLN A 601 8.59 -45.90 -29.73
CA GLN A 601 8.18 -45.10 -28.60
C GLN A 601 9.36 -45.05 -27.66
N VAL A 602 10.07 -43.92 -27.66
CA VAL A 602 11.11 -43.67 -26.65
C VAL A 602 10.44 -43.55 -25.28
N GLN A 603 10.45 -44.61 -24.52
CA GLN A 603 9.97 -44.60 -23.15
C GLN A 603 10.94 -43.76 -22.32
N LYS A 604 10.42 -42.73 -21.72
CA LYS A 604 11.22 -41.77 -20.91
C LYS A 604 11.47 -42.33 -19.49
N PRO A 605 12.53 -41.86 -18.80
CA PRO A 605 12.69 -42.15 -17.38
C PRO A 605 11.49 -41.65 -16.57
N THR A 606 11.15 -42.34 -15.50
CA THR A 606 10.06 -41.97 -14.60
C THR A 606 10.61 -41.02 -13.52
N ILE A 607 10.09 -39.78 -13.49
CA ILE A 607 10.39 -38.80 -12.46
C ILE A 607 9.26 -38.90 -11.42
N LEU A 608 9.60 -39.18 -10.17
CA LEU A 608 8.60 -39.25 -9.09
C LEU A 608 8.13 -37.88 -8.71
N ALA A 609 6.82 -37.74 -8.51
CA ALA A 609 6.20 -36.50 -8.09
C ALA A 609 6.70 -36.10 -6.69
N GLY A 610 6.97 -34.78 -6.49
CA GLY A 610 7.41 -34.23 -5.22
C GLY A 610 7.21 -32.71 -5.21
N GLU A 611 7.40 -32.09 -4.06
CA GLU A 611 7.26 -30.65 -3.86
C GLU A 611 8.64 -29.96 -3.84
N GLY A 612 8.68 -28.66 -4.14
CA GLY A 612 9.87 -27.83 -3.97
C GLY A 612 10.92 -27.92 -5.09
N PHE A 613 10.58 -28.48 -6.25
CA PHE A 613 11.47 -28.51 -7.41
C PHE A 613 10.70 -28.46 -8.75
N GLN A 614 11.41 -28.09 -9.78
CA GLN A 614 10.99 -28.19 -11.18
C GLN A 614 12.00 -29.05 -11.94
N THR A 615 11.54 -29.80 -12.93
CA THR A 615 12.40 -30.66 -13.75
C THR A 615 12.19 -30.41 -15.23
N MET A 616 13.28 -30.47 -15.98
CA MET A 616 13.25 -30.42 -17.43
C MET A 616 14.05 -31.60 -18.00
N LEU A 617 13.36 -32.49 -18.70
CA LEU A 617 13.96 -33.62 -19.37
C LEU A 617 14.30 -33.24 -20.81
N SER A 618 15.53 -33.55 -21.27
CA SER A 618 15.94 -33.36 -22.65
C SER A 618 15.04 -34.12 -23.63
N ALA A 619 14.96 -33.66 -24.87
CA ALA A 619 14.09 -34.24 -25.89
C ALA A 619 14.40 -35.73 -26.17
N ASP A 620 15.67 -36.14 -26.04
CA ASP A 620 16.13 -37.51 -26.15
C ASP A 620 15.97 -38.33 -24.88
N GLY A 621 15.47 -37.75 -23.79
CA GLY A 621 15.25 -38.40 -22.51
C GLY A 621 16.50 -38.79 -21.72
N THR A 622 17.70 -38.38 -22.17
CA THR A 622 18.97 -38.80 -21.57
C THR A 622 19.51 -37.86 -20.52
N LYS A 623 18.99 -36.61 -20.46
CA LYS A 623 19.42 -35.58 -19.47
C LYS A 623 18.23 -34.99 -18.73
N LEU A 624 18.33 -34.90 -17.43
CA LEU A 624 17.34 -34.26 -16.56
C LEU A 624 18.00 -33.08 -15.87
N THR A 625 17.46 -31.87 -16.09
CA THR A 625 17.80 -30.68 -15.34
C THR A 625 16.80 -30.51 -14.20
N ILE A 626 17.30 -30.22 -13.00
CA ILE A 626 16.50 -30.13 -11.78
C ILE A 626 16.76 -28.76 -11.17
N THR A 627 15.71 -27.98 -10.94
CA THR A 627 15.78 -26.65 -10.36
C THR A 627 14.97 -26.62 -9.07
N ALA A 628 15.58 -26.23 -7.97
CA ALA A 628 14.85 -26.01 -6.73
C ALA A 628 13.85 -24.86 -6.91
N ALA A 629 12.64 -25.02 -6.42
CA ALA A 629 11.66 -23.94 -6.35
C ALA A 629 12.09 -22.87 -5.35
N ALA A 630 11.55 -21.67 -5.49
CA ALA A 630 11.84 -20.56 -4.56
C ALA A 630 11.58 -21.01 -3.11
N GLY A 631 12.56 -20.79 -2.24
CA GLY A 631 12.47 -21.22 -0.83
C GLY A 631 12.80 -22.69 -0.56
N TYR A 632 13.25 -23.45 -1.57
CA TYR A 632 13.67 -24.84 -1.40
C TYR A 632 15.12 -25.06 -1.83
N GLU A 633 15.73 -26.10 -1.34
CA GLU A 633 17.04 -26.61 -1.80
C GLU A 633 16.95 -28.10 -2.07
N ILE A 634 17.76 -28.57 -3.02
CA ILE A 634 17.87 -30.00 -3.33
C ILE A 634 18.78 -30.63 -2.31
N GLN A 635 18.26 -31.55 -1.54
CA GLN A 635 19.02 -32.30 -0.52
C GLN A 635 19.74 -33.52 -1.12
N ASP A 636 19.03 -34.28 -1.95
CA ASP A 636 19.57 -35.45 -2.60
C ASP A 636 18.73 -35.85 -3.81
N ILE A 637 19.34 -36.47 -4.78
CA ILE A 637 18.67 -37.06 -5.93
C ILE A 637 19.02 -38.57 -5.95
N LEU A 638 17.99 -39.38 -5.99
CA LEU A 638 18.14 -40.85 -6.06
C LEU A 638 17.84 -41.31 -7.48
N LEU A 639 18.80 -41.92 -8.14
CA LEU A 639 18.62 -42.62 -9.41
C LEU A 639 18.54 -44.12 -9.15
N ASN A 640 17.39 -44.72 -9.41
CA ASN A 640 17.07 -46.11 -9.11
C ASN A 640 17.40 -46.51 -7.63
N GLY A 641 17.12 -45.58 -6.71
CA GLY A 641 17.39 -45.74 -5.29
C GLY A 641 18.81 -45.40 -4.83
N ALA A 642 19.75 -45.18 -5.75
CA ALA A 642 21.14 -44.81 -5.41
C ALA A 642 21.30 -43.29 -5.38
N SER A 643 21.83 -42.71 -4.28
CA SER A 643 22.09 -41.28 -4.11
C SER A 643 23.08 -40.79 -5.15
N LYS A 644 22.78 -39.62 -5.71
CA LYS A 644 23.63 -38.82 -6.61
C LYS A 644 24.04 -37.46 -5.99
N GLY A 645 23.64 -37.24 -4.73
CA GLY A 645 23.85 -35.96 -4.05
C GLY A 645 22.94 -34.84 -4.56
N SER A 646 23.20 -33.64 -4.12
CA SER A 646 22.42 -32.44 -4.46
C SER A 646 22.79 -31.85 -5.83
N VAL A 647 22.88 -32.70 -6.87
CA VAL A 647 23.22 -32.22 -8.22
C VAL A 647 22.02 -31.54 -8.87
N THR A 648 22.27 -30.60 -9.76
CA THR A 648 21.24 -29.88 -10.52
C THR A 648 21.00 -30.49 -11.91
N GLN A 649 21.77 -31.48 -12.30
CA GLN A 649 21.66 -32.16 -13.60
C GLN A 649 22.04 -33.64 -13.48
N LEU A 650 21.24 -34.53 -14.07
CA LEU A 650 21.57 -35.93 -14.31
C LEU A 650 21.72 -36.16 -15.81
N SER A 651 22.74 -36.90 -16.21
CA SER A 651 22.97 -37.30 -17.60
C SER A 651 23.14 -38.82 -17.73
N GLY A 652 22.92 -39.34 -18.92
CA GLY A 652 23.00 -40.80 -19.21
C GLY A 652 21.80 -41.58 -18.71
N LEU A 653 20.67 -40.92 -18.51
CA LEU A 653 19.40 -41.55 -18.14
C LEU A 653 18.94 -42.52 -19.23
N LYS A 654 18.38 -43.65 -18.81
CA LYS A 654 17.85 -44.68 -19.70
C LYS A 654 16.35 -44.88 -19.50
N THR A 655 15.74 -45.47 -20.49
CA THR A 655 14.35 -45.94 -20.37
C THR A 655 14.18 -46.86 -19.15
N GLY A 656 13.19 -46.56 -18.32
CA GLY A 656 12.88 -47.30 -17.13
C GLY A 656 13.62 -46.84 -15.86
N ASP A 657 14.56 -45.91 -15.98
CA ASP A 657 15.16 -45.28 -14.77
C ASP A 657 14.11 -44.55 -13.94
N LYS A 658 14.23 -44.64 -12.62
CA LYS A 658 13.41 -43.92 -11.65
C LYS A 658 14.26 -42.86 -10.98
N VAL A 659 13.81 -41.61 -11.05
CA VAL A 659 14.45 -40.45 -10.41
C VAL A 659 13.55 -39.92 -9.30
N GLU A 660 14.06 -39.95 -8.07
CA GLU A 660 13.44 -39.35 -6.89
C GLU A 660 14.26 -38.12 -6.46
N ILE A 661 13.58 -36.98 -6.24
CA ILE A 661 14.24 -35.75 -5.85
C ILE A 661 13.79 -35.37 -4.44
N LYS A 662 14.74 -35.28 -3.52
CA LYS A 662 14.54 -34.90 -2.13
C LYS A 662 14.89 -33.41 -1.98
N THR A 663 13.93 -32.64 -1.53
CA THR A 663 14.07 -31.20 -1.25
C THR A 663 13.83 -30.89 0.21
N ALA A 664 14.45 -29.82 0.69
CA ALA A 664 14.10 -29.20 1.96
C ALA A 664 13.79 -27.73 1.74
N LYS A 665 12.91 -27.17 2.56
CA LYS A 665 12.72 -25.71 2.56
C LYS A 665 14.03 -25.06 3.00
N LYS A 666 14.55 -24.16 2.18
CA LYS A 666 15.65 -23.28 2.58
C LYS A 666 15.24 -22.55 3.85
N ALA A 667 16.11 -22.54 4.83
CA ALA A 667 15.98 -21.56 5.90
C ALA A 667 15.92 -20.17 5.23
N GLU A 668 14.87 -19.41 5.54
CA GLU A 668 14.66 -18.06 5.00
C GLU A 668 15.95 -17.24 5.15
N PRO A 669 16.49 -16.62 4.09
CA PRO A 669 17.72 -15.85 4.21
C PRO A 669 17.50 -14.77 5.27
N ALA A 670 18.35 -14.73 6.27
CA ALA A 670 18.40 -13.61 7.21
C ALA A 670 18.56 -12.32 6.40
N VAL A 671 17.65 -11.37 6.60
CA VAL A 671 17.72 -10.03 6.03
C VAL A 671 19.11 -9.46 6.32
N PRO A 672 19.84 -8.93 5.33
CA PRO A 672 21.17 -8.37 5.56
C PRO A 672 21.04 -7.19 6.51
N GLY A 673 21.44 -7.38 7.75
CA GLY A 673 21.66 -6.32 8.70
C GLY A 673 23.11 -5.88 8.61
N LYS A 674 23.29 -4.58 8.45
CA LYS A 674 24.47 -3.77 8.75
C LYS A 674 25.79 -4.15 8.05
N PRO A 675 26.43 -3.23 7.34
CA PRO A 675 27.77 -3.43 6.82
C PRO A 675 28.73 -3.61 7.98
N THR A 676 29.33 -4.76 8.07
CA THR A 676 30.55 -4.99 8.82
C THR A 676 31.73 -4.92 7.85
N ASP A 677 32.76 -4.20 8.28
CA ASP A 677 34.11 -4.19 7.75
C ASP A 677 34.58 -5.63 7.38
N PRO A 678 35.36 -5.82 6.28
CA PRO A 678 35.66 -7.14 5.75
C PRO A 678 36.75 -7.86 6.55
N THR A 679 36.39 -8.44 7.66
CA THR A 679 37.14 -9.53 8.28
C THR A 679 36.13 -10.63 8.62
N ASN A 680 36.21 -11.72 7.87
CA ASN A 680 35.43 -12.92 7.93
C ASN A 680 35.17 -13.38 9.40
N PRO A 681 33.97 -13.18 10.01
CA PRO A 681 33.72 -13.76 11.32
C PRO A 681 33.24 -15.20 11.17
N SER A 682 33.74 -16.06 12.01
CA SER A 682 33.32 -17.45 12.13
C SER A 682 31.81 -17.56 12.43
N THR A 683 31.18 -18.67 12.03
CA THR A 683 29.78 -19.01 12.33
C THR A 683 29.41 -18.83 13.81
N ASP A 684 30.35 -19.03 14.73
CA ASP A 684 30.19 -18.90 16.16
C ASP A 684 29.99 -17.45 16.63
N GLU A 685 30.58 -16.47 15.96
CA GLU A 685 30.46 -15.05 16.34
C GLU A 685 29.11 -14.46 15.94
N SER A 686 28.54 -14.89 14.82
CA SER A 686 27.18 -14.48 14.40
C SER A 686 26.12 -15.03 15.36
N ILE A 687 26.25 -16.25 15.82
CA ILE A 687 25.36 -16.89 16.80
C ILE A 687 25.46 -16.17 18.15
N LYS A 688 26.66 -15.81 18.59
CA LYS A 688 26.88 -15.03 19.81
C LYS A 688 26.18 -13.69 19.76
N ASN A 689 26.31 -12.94 18.65
CA ASN A 689 25.65 -11.65 18.45
C ASN A 689 24.12 -11.75 18.47
N ILE A 690 23.55 -12.81 17.91
CA ILE A 690 22.10 -13.09 17.95
C ILE A 690 21.67 -13.36 19.39
N LYS A 691 22.40 -14.18 20.16
CA LYS A 691 22.11 -14.49 21.57
C LYS A 691 22.13 -13.20 22.42
N GLU A 692 23.16 -12.41 22.29
CA GLU A 692 23.30 -11.13 23.01
C GLU A 692 22.19 -10.14 22.63
N GLY A 693 21.80 -10.08 21.36
CA GLY A 693 20.72 -9.23 20.89
C GLY A 693 19.36 -9.62 21.46
N VAL A 694 19.05 -10.91 21.53
CA VAL A 694 17.84 -11.41 22.22
C VAL A 694 17.86 -11.04 23.69
N GLU A 695 18.97 -11.25 24.39
CA GLU A 695 19.11 -10.95 25.82
C GLU A 695 19.04 -9.45 26.11
N ASN A 696 19.43 -8.61 25.18
CA ASN A 696 19.35 -7.16 25.28
C ASN A 696 18.00 -6.55 24.85
N THR A 697 17.12 -7.34 24.23
CA THR A 697 15.80 -6.87 23.84
C THR A 697 14.94 -6.52 25.05
N SER A 698 14.46 -5.30 25.14
CA SER A 698 13.55 -4.83 26.19
C SER A 698 12.10 -4.88 25.73
N ILE A 699 11.16 -5.06 26.67
CA ILE A 699 9.74 -5.17 26.40
C ILE A 699 9.00 -4.20 27.32
N THR A 700 8.12 -3.39 26.75
CA THR A 700 7.23 -2.51 27.53
C THR A 700 5.84 -3.12 27.57
N LEU A 701 5.35 -3.42 28.77
CA LEU A 701 4.05 -4.04 29.03
C LEU A 701 3.06 -3.01 29.55
N LYS A 702 1.89 -2.94 28.93
CA LYS A 702 0.72 -2.16 29.38
C LYS A 702 -0.39 -3.11 29.83
N SER A 703 -1.30 -2.62 30.68
CA SER A 703 -2.48 -3.37 31.09
C SER A 703 -3.68 -2.45 31.22
N GLU A 704 -4.84 -2.90 30.78
CA GLU A 704 -6.10 -2.16 30.82
C GLU A 704 -7.21 -3.03 31.39
N LEU A 705 -8.18 -2.42 32.09
CA LEU A 705 -9.37 -3.10 32.53
C LEU A 705 -10.48 -2.85 31.49
N THR A 706 -10.97 -3.90 30.87
CA THR A 706 -12.08 -3.81 29.90
C THR A 706 -13.42 -3.57 30.59
N LYS A 707 -14.41 -3.05 29.86
CA LYS A 707 -15.79 -2.85 30.33
C LYS A 707 -16.39 -4.14 30.94
N ASN A 708 -15.98 -5.31 30.46
CA ASN A 708 -16.44 -6.62 30.96
C ASN A 708 -15.61 -7.15 32.13
N LYS A 709 -14.92 -6.30 32.87
CA LYS A 709 -14.07 -6.64 34.02
C LYS A 709 -12.96 -7.66 33.72
N LYS A 710 -12.51 -7.75 32.44
CA LYS A 710 -11.35 -8.55 31.99
C LYS A 710 -10.12 -7.67 31.93
N ILE A 711 -8.91 -8.24 31.97
CA ILE A 711 -7.67 -7.48 31.91
C ILE A 711 -7.01 -7.72 30.55
N LEU A 712 -6.95 -6.68 29.73
CA LEU A 712 -6.20 -6.68 28.47
C LEU A 712 -4.74 -6.33 28.80
N LEU A 713 -3.82 -7.13 28.28
CA LEU A 713 -2.39 -6.88 28.26
C LEU A 713 -1.97 -6.56 26.84
N SER A 714 -1.20 -5.53 26.64
CA SER A 714 -0.54 -5.21 25.38
C SER A 714 0.93 -4.91 25.63
N TRP A 715 1.79 -5.21 24.67
CA TRP A 715 3.22 -4.95 24.82
C TRP A 715 3.88 -4.62 23.51
N THR A 716 4.96 -3.85 23.61
CA THR A 716 5.87 -3.56 22.52
C THR A 716 7.25 -4.09 22.92
N LYS A 717 8.04 -4.55 21.98
CA LYS A 717 9.45 -4.87 22.17
C LYS A 717 10.29 -3.74 21.60
N SER A 718 11.43 -3.45 22.21
CA SER A 718 12.44 -2.59 21.59
C SER A 718 12.90 -3.22 20.27
N ARG A 719 13.43 -2.39 19.39
CA ARG A 719 14.14 -2.90 18.21
C ARG A 719 15.18 -3.90 18.68
N GLY A 720 15.09 -5.11 18.15
CA GLY A 720 15.92 -6.19 18.60
C GLY A 720 15.62 -7.44 17.78
N TYR A 721 16.23 -8.51 18.17
CA TYR A 721 16.11 -9.76 17.47
C TYR A 721 14.70 -10.35 17.59
N LYS A 722 14.27 -11.07 16.55
CA LYS A 722 13.02 -11.81 16.49
C LYS A 722 12.91 -12.75 17.70
N VAL A 723 11.74 -12.85 18.31
CA VAL A 723 11.41 -13.84 19.34
C VAL A 723 10.38 -14.82 18.78
N ASP A 724 10.45 -16.07 19.20
CA ASP A 724 9.53 -17.09 18.72
C ASP A 724 8.18 -17.02 19.41
N ARG A 725 8.14 -16.57 20.66
CA ARG A 725 6.93 -16.44 21.49
C ARG A 725 7.18 -15.64 22.74
N PHE A 726 6.09 -15.21 23.41
CA PHE A 726 6.16 -14.54 24.71
C PHE A 726 5.64 -15.46 25.82
N GLN A 727 6.27 -15.37 26.98
CA GLN A 727 5.86 -16.02 28.23
C GLN A 727 5.31 -14.96 29.18
N ILE A 728 4.03 -15.02 29.52
CA ILE A 728 3.34 -14.10 30.42
C ILE A 728 3.25 -14.74 31.80
N TYR A 729 3.61 -14.00 32.83
CA TYR A 729 3.54 -14.41 34.24
C TYR A 729 2.58 -13.50 34.99
N ARG A 730 1.79 -14.08 35.89
CA ARG A 730 0.79 -13.37 36.70
C ARG A 730 0.97 -13.64 38.17
N SER A 731 0.78 -12.62 39.02
CA SER A 731 0.77 -12.72 40.49
C SER A 731 -0.31 -11.82 41.09
N VAL A 732 -0.70 -12.11 42.30
CA VAL A 732 -1.50 -11.21 43.17
C VAL A 732 -0.62 -10.37 44.11
N LYS A 733 0.69 -10.56 44.08
CA LYS A 733 1.68 -9.80 44.80
C LYS A 733 2.61 -9.09 43.83
N LYS A 734 2.91 -7.80 44.05
CA LYS A 734 3.69 -6.96 43.16
C LYS A 734 5.09 -7.53 42.85
N ASN A 735 5.79 -8.04 43.84
CA ASN A 735 7.21 -8.40 43.71
C ASN A 735 7.49 -9.91 43.84
N SER A 736 6.48 -10.73 44.13
CA SER A 736 6.62 -12.17 44.33
C SER A 736 5.43 -12.97 43.80
N GLY A 737 5.48 -14.29 43.89
CA GLY A 737 4.32 -15.15 43.59
C GLY A 737 4.01 -15.38 42.14
N TYR A 738 4.91 -15.04 41.20
CA TYR A 738 4.70 -15.27 39.77
C TYR A 738 4.78 -16.72 39.32
N GLY A 739 5.17 -17.64 40.19
CA GLY A 739 5.31 -19.04 39.85
C GLY A 739 6.56 -19.37 39.00
N LYS A 740 6.91 -20.67 38.92
CA LYS A 740 8.01 -21.15 38.08
C LYS A 740 7.59 -21.30 36.61
N ARG A 741 6.30 -21.52 36.34
CA ARG A 741 5.74 -21.68 34.99
C ARG A 741 4.99 -20.41 34.57
N SER A 742 5.06 -20.07 33.27
CA SER A 742 4.30 -18.98 32.70
C SER A 742 2.79 -19.24 32.85
N PHE A 743 2.04 -18.16 33.10
CA PHE A 743 0.58 -18.21 33.15
C PHE A 743 -0.03 -18.43 31.77
N PHE A 744 0.61 -17.84 30.76
CA PHE A 744 0.24 -18.00 29.35
C PHE A 744 1.48 -17.93 28.47
N VAL A 745 1.44 -18.56 27.30
CA VAL A 745 2.47 -18.50 26.26
C VAL A 745 1.78 -18.15 24.96
N THR A 746 2.27 -17.16 24.23
CA THR A 746 1.73 -16.80 22.91
C THR A 746 2.02 -17.88 21.87
N LYS A 747 1.21 -17.92 20.81
CA LYS A 747 1.38 -18.87 19.70
C LYS A 747 2.69 -18.64 18.96
N ASN A 748 3.02 -17.38 18.68
CA ASN A 748 4.25 -16.93 18.02
C ASN A 748 4.73 -15.60 18.62
N GLY A 749 5.81 -15.05 18.07
CA GLY A 749 6.43 -13.78 18.47
C GLY A 749 5.72 -12.52 17.96
N ASP A 750 4.72 -12.66 17.10
CA ASP A 750 3.98 -11.53 16.52
C ASP A 750 2.73 -11.19 17.34
N VAL A 751 2.35 -12.07 18.26
CA VAL A 751 1.24 -11.80 19.20
C VAL A 751 1.70 -10.79 20.25
N LEU A 752 1.19 -9.56 20.18
CA LEU A 752 1.56 -8.43 21.06
C LEU A 752 0.47 -8.07 22.07
N SER A 753 -0.59 -8.86 22.17
CA SER A 753 -1.65 -8.65 23.17
C SER A 753 -2.19 -9.96 23.74
N TYR A 754 -2.80 -9.91 24.90
CA TYR A 754 -3.46 -11.03 25.56
C TYR A 754 -4.60 -10.58 26.47
N LEU A 755 -5.81 -11.06 26.22
CA LEU A 755 -6.95 -10.80 27.07
C LEU A 755 -7.05 -11.86 28.19
N ASN A 756 -6.73 -11.48 29.42
CA ASN A 756 -6.92 -12.37 30.55
C ASN A 756 -8.38 -12.42 30.97
N THR A 757 -9.01 -13.56 30.73
CA THR A 757 -10.40 -13.85 31.11
C THR A 757 -10.54 -14.85 32.25
N LYS A 758 -9.42 -15.49 32.66
CA LYS A 758 -9.44 -16.65 33.57
C LYS A 758 -9.06 -16.25 35.00
N ASN A 759 -9.85 -16.75 35.96
CA ASN A 759 -9.57 -16.66 37.40
C ASN A 759 -9.35 -15.22 37.89
N LEU A 760 -10.17 -14.29 37.44
CA LEU A 760 -10.22 -12.91 37.92
C LEU A 760 -11.29 -12.80 39.01
N LYS A 761 -10.93 -12.29 40.19
CA LYS A 761 -11.85 -12.04 41.31
C LYS A 761 -12.03 -10.56 41.52
N ALA A 762 -13.27 -10.11 41.68
CA ALA A 762 -13.61 -8.72 41.96
C ALA A 762 -12.87 -8.23 43.23
N GLY A 763 -12.38 -7.01 43.21
CA GLY A 763 -11.60 -6.39 44.30
C GLY A 763 -10.15 -6.87 44.39
N LYS A 764 -9.69 -7.78 43.54
CA LYS A 764 -8.29 -8.25 43.54
C LYS A 764 -7.45 -7.54 42.53
N THR A 765 -6.22 -7.21 42.89
CA THR A 765 -5.18 -6.66 42.00
C THR A 765 -4.32 -7.80 41.45
N TYR A 766 -4.13 -7.78 40.12
CA TYR A 766 -3.28 -8.72 39.43
C TYR A 766 -2.10 -7.98 38.77
N TYR A 767 -0.91 -8.50 38.99
CA TYR A 767 0.35 -8.00 38.47
C TYR A 767 0.86 -8.94 37.39
N TYR A 768 1.40 -8.38 36.32
CA TYR A 768 1.91 -9.10 35.17
C TYR A 768 3.32 -8.67 34.84
N LYS A 769 4.10 -9.60 34.35
CA LYS A 769 5.36 -9.37 33.64
C LYS A 769 5.50 -10.41 32.55
N LEU A 770 6.27 -10.12 31.52
CA LEU A 770 6.52 -11.08 30.44
C LEU A 770 7.95 -10.99 29.94
N ARG A 771 8.35 -11.99 29.17
CA ARG A 771 9.61 -12.03 28.43
C ARG A 771 9.40 -12.76 27.11
N GLY A 772 10.18 -12.39 26.08
CA GLY A 772 10.28 -13.13 24.84
C GLY A 772 11.16 -14.38 24.99
N VAL A 773 10.94 -15.36 24.13
CA VAL A 773 11.75 -16.58 24.06
C VAL A 773 12.15 -16.79 22.61
N ARG A 774 13.41 -17.07 22.36
CA ARG A 774 13.92 -17.54 21.08
C ARG A 774 14.71 -18.82 21.28
N VAL A 775 14.54 -19.76 20.38
CA VAL A 775 15.31 -21.01 20.33
C VAL A 775 16.44 -20.81 19.33
N ILE A 776 17.69 -20.97 19.78
CA ILE A 776 18.90 -20.84 18.95
C ILE A 776 19.72 -22.12 19.25
N ASP A 777 20.04 -22.88 18.23
CA ASP A 777 20.76 -24.17 18.36
C ASP A 777 20.13 -25.14 19.37
N GLY A 778 18.79 -25.17 19.41
CA GLY A 778 18.06 -26.04 20.36
C GLY A 778 17.95 -25.46 21.79
N GLU A 779 18.70 -24.40 22.13
CA GLU A 779 18.67 -23.76 23.44
C GLU A 779 17.73 -22.56 23.49
N LYS A 780 17.11 -22.35 24.66
CA LYS A 780 16.18 -21.21 24.87
C LYS A 780 16.92 -20.00 25.41
N HIS A 781 16.91 -18.93 24.60
CA HIS A 781 17.37 -17.62 24.99
C HIS A 781 16.19 -16.70 25.33
N TYR A 782 16.35 -15.80 26.29
CA TYR A 782 15.27 -15.00 26.83
C TYR A 782 15.61 -13.51 26.73
N THR A 783 14.63 -12.71 26.36
CA THR A 783 14.75 -11.25 26.47
C THR A 783 14.83 -10.80 27.92
N ARG A 784 15.16 -9.55 28.13
CA ARG A 784 14.95 -8.92 29.47
C ARG A 784 13.48 -9.01 29.86
N TRP A 785 13.23 -9.04 31.18
CA TRP A 785 11.88 -8.95 31.69
C TRP A 785 11.26 -7.59 31.36
N SER A 786 9.99 -7.59 30.98
CA SER A 786 9.22 -6.34 30.86
C SER A 786 9.12 -5.62 32.20
N ASN A 787 8.73 -4.35 32.16
CA ASN A 787 8.16 -3.66 33.31
C ASN A 787 6.98 -4.48 33.86
N LYS A 788 6.59 -4.22 35.13
CA LYS A 788 5.41 -4.83 35.72
C LYS A 788 4.18 -3.94 35.43
N ALA A 789 3.16 -4.53 34.83
CA ALA A 789 1.86 -3.89 34.64
C ALA A 789 0.84 -4.51 35.61
N TRP A 790 -0.17 -3.76 36.01
CA TRP A 790 -1.17 -4.24 36.97
C TRP A 790 -2.55 -3.60 36.77
N ARG A 791 -3.59 -4.33 37.17
CA ARG A 791 -4.96 -3.80 37.26
C ARG A 791 -5.70 -4.46 38.40
N THR A 792 -6.60 -3.67 39.01
CA THR A 792 -7.57 -4.16 40.00
C THR A 792 -8.87 -4.43 39.28
N VAL A 793 -9.44 -5.62 39.46
CA VAL A 793 -10.76 -5.94 38.93
C VAL A 793 -11.81 -5.24 39.80
N LEU A 794 -12.58 -4.36 39.21
CA LEU A 794 -13.63 -3.62 39.94
C LEU A 794 -14.70 -4.56 40.50
N ARG A 795 -15.26 -4.20 41.68
CA ARG A 795 -16.35 -4.95 42.31
C ARG A 795 -17.65 -4.88 41.53
#